data_868a535ce94f6b33de271f0c5aa44c9b
#
_entry.id   868a535ce94f6b33de271f0c5aa44c9b
#
_cell.length_a   1.000
_cell.length_b   1.000
_cell.length_c   1.000
_cell.angle_alpha   90.00
_cell.angle_beta   90.00
_cell.angle_gamma   90.00
#
_symmetry.space_group_name_H-M   'P 1'
#
loop_
_entity.id
_entity.type
_entity.pdbx_description
1 polymer ?
#
loop_
_entity_poly.entity_id
_entity_poly.type
_entity_poly.pdbx_seq_one_letter_code
_entity_poly.pdbx_strand_id
1 'polypeptide(L)'
;MKFLRLIFTLLFSICFWISNGQKTALNYDSKISALIKKMTIEEKVNMIHASSSFTSGGVKRLGIPELTTSDGPHGVRLEHGRGWDVIPNVYDSGTYLPTGVCLASTWNPTLGYTFGSVLGSEANYRGKDVILGPGINIIRTPINGRNFEYQSEDPYLVSQMVVGYIKGVQDQGISACVKHYALNNIEKNRNFVNVIISERALREIYLPGFKAAVTIGNVNTLMGAYNKFRGEWCTQNNYLMNQILKKEWGFKGAVISDWGAVHNTMEAIYNGNDLEMGTDLSMLPNPKYGKFFLGDTVVNLVKTGKVSEYIIDEKVRRILYVMFKTGMIDGHRKAGEYNTKAHQETAKKVAEEGIVLLKNDAHLLPINKNKTKSIAVIGFNADRLQSMGGGSSQVKAFYEITPLKGIKNITGNQINVTYSQGYSIFRGATADAKLIREAADAASKADVAIVVGGWTHGYDYNNWGDNAYDAEDADKPDMNMPFGQDELINAVLKANPNTIVVLMGSGPIDVSKWVNNAKAIVQAWYPGMEGGNALSRILFGEVNPSGKLPMTFPKILADVPERKLGMYSKDSLTMYYTDDIYVGYRYYDTYNVEPQFAFGHGLSYTNFSYSGLKITGSGKNASVTFMVKNTGNVAGAEVAQVYVHQNTSSLPRPEKELKGFEKIVLQPGQQKTVTINLNESSFQYFNDNINSWVMEHGTYSISVGSSSRDLRLKGSVKL
;
A
#
# COMPACT_ATOMS: atom_id res chain seq x y z
N MET A 1 40.08 -15.71 -32.42
CA MET A 1 40.50 -14.36 -32.02
C MET A 1 39.37 -13.33 -31.86
N LYS A 2 38.24 -13.41 -32.55
CA LYS A 2 37.12 -12.47 -32.37
C LYS A 2 36.27 -12.71 -31.08
N PHE A 3 36.21 -13.92 -30.59
CA PHE A 3 35.44 -14.27 -29.35
C PHE A 3 36.16 -13.82 -28.08
N LEU A 4 37.48 -13.79 -28.04
CA LEU A 4 38.24 -13.35 -26.85
C LEU A 4 38.21 -11.84 -26.65
N ARG A 5 38.02 -11.05 -27.73
CA ARG A 5 37.87 -9.58 -27.63
C ARG A 5 36.52 -9.15 -27.05
N LEU A 6 35.44 -9.92 -27.27
CA LEU A 6 34.11 -9.61 -26.76
C LEU A 6 34.04 -9.81 -25.24
N ILE A 7 34.69 -10.84 -24.72
CA ILE A 7 34.70 -11.15 -23.26
C ILE A 7 35.53 -10.11 -22.50
N PHE A 8 36.65 -9.64 -23.06
CA PHE A 8 37.44 -8.57 -22.45
C PHE A 8 36.73 -7.21 -22.42
N THR A 9 35.91 -6.90 -23.44
CA THR A 9 35.14 -5.65 -23.50
C THR A 9 33.99 -5.67 -22.53
N LEU A 10 33.30 -6.81 -22.30
CA LEU A 10 32.23 -6.95 -21.32
C LEU A 10 32.76 -6.89 -19.88
N LEU A 11 33.88 -7.54 -19.58
CA LEU A 11 34.50 -7.50 -18.26
C LEU A 11 35.02 -6.09 -17.89
N PHE A 12 35.56 -5.36 -18.87
CA PHE A 12 35.99 -3.98 -18.67
C PHE A 12 34.81 -3.02 -18.45
N SER A 13 33.68 -3.22 -19.14
CA SER A 13 32.47 -2.44 -18.93
C SER A 13 31.86 -2.69 -17.54
N ILE A 14 31.81 -3.93 -17.08
CA ILE A 14 31.26 -4.27 -15.75
C ILE A 14 32.17 -3.71 -14.64
N CYS A 15 33.51 -3.80 -14.78
CA CYS A 15 34.43 -3.19 -13.81
C CYS A 15 34.36 -1.65 -13.82
N PHE A 16 34.08 -1.02 -14.96
CA PHE A 16 33.95 0.44 -15.04
C PHE A 16 32.66 0.94 -14.39
N TRP A 17 31.55 0.20 -14.49
CA TRP A 17 30.28 0.53 -13.80
C TRP A 17 30.38 0.33 -12.28
N ILE A 18 31.02 -0.73 -11.79
CA ILE A 18 31.25 -0.97 -10.37
C ILE A 18 32.18 0.11 -9.79
N SER A 19 33.25 0.49 -10.51
CA SER A 19 34.17 1.51 -10.04
C SER A 19 33.55 2.93 -10.00
N ASN A 20 32.65 3.25 -10.92
CA ASN A 20 31.95 4.54 -10.91
C ASN A 20 30.90 4.65 -9.81
N GLY A 21 30.17 3.56 -9.50
CA GLY A 21 29.23 3.53 -8.37
C GLY A 21 29.92 3.74 -7.02
N GLN A 22 31.06 3.09 -6.79
CA GLN A 22 31.85 3.28 -5.58
C GLN A 22 32.49 4.67 -5.49
N LYS A 23 33.02 5.21 -6.61
CA LYS A 23 33.57 6.57 -6.64
C LYS A 23 32.53 7.65 -6.36
N THR A 24 31.29 7.47 -6.81
CA THR A 24 30.19 8.42 -6.57
C THR A 24 29.79 8.44 -5.09
N ALA A 25 29.68 7.28 -4.45
CA ALA A 25 29.35 7.17 -3.02
C ALA A 25 30.43 7.81 -2.10
N LEU A 26 31.70 7.55 -2.40
CA LEU A 26 32.84 8.17 -1.69
C LEU A 26 32.89 9.71 -1.87
N ASN A 27 32.42 10.20 -3.00
CA ASN A 27 32.36 11.64 -3.26
C ASN A 27 31.29 12.36 -2.44
N TYR A 28 30.12 11.73 -2.17
CA TYR A 28 29.09 12.32 -1.30
C TYR A 28 29.56 12.42 0.15
N ASP A 29 30.16 11.40 0.71
CA ASP A 29 30.62 11.42 2.10
C ASP A 29 31.65 12.53 2.37
N SER A 30 32.59 12.75 1.45
CA SER A 30 33.56 13.85 1.58
C SER A 30 32.92 15.24 1.44
N LYS A 31 31.99 15.41 0.48
CA LYS A 31 31.21 16.64 0.27
C LYS A 31 30.35 16.96 1.49
N ILE A 32 29.63 15.97 2.01
CA ILE A 32 28.79 16.07 3.19
C ILE A 32 29.63 16.50 4.41
N SER A 33 30.75 15.81 4.64
CA SER A 33 31.66 16.14 5.76
C SER A 33 32.23 17.57 5.66
N ALA A 34 32.53 18.02 4.44
CA ALA A 34 33.00 19.39 4.21
C ALA A 34 31.91 20.45 4.47
N LEU A 35 30.63 20.15 4.17
CA LEU A 35 29.52 21.02 4.49
C LEU A 35 29.27 21.09 5.99
N ILE A 36 29.19 19.94 6.67
CA ILE A 36 28.95 19.85 8.12
C ILE A 36 30.00 20.66 8.90
N LYS A 37 31.27 20.55 8.53
CA LYS A 37 32.37 21.32 9.17
C LYS A 37 32.21 22.86 9.05
N LYS A 38 31.45 23.35 8.09
CA LYS A 38 31.20 24.79 7.87
C LYS A 38 29.95 25.28 8.59
N MET A 39 29.11 24.38 9.12
CA MET A 39 27.85 24.73 9.79
C MET A 39 28.07 25.10 11.24
N THR A 40 27.32 26.10 11.72
CA THR A 40 27.17 26.34 13.15
C THR A 40 26.20 25.34 13.76
N ILE A 41 26.19 25.21 15.08
CA ILE A 41 25.25 24.28 15.76
C ILE A 41 23.79 24.69 15.53
N GLU A 42 23.49 25.98 15.45
CA GLU A 42 22.16 26.49 15.15
C GLU A 42 21.69 26.08 13.74
N GLU A 43 22.58 26.14 12.77
CA GLU A 43 22.28 25.69 11.39
C GLU A 43 22.08 24.19 11.30
N LYS A 44 22.87 23.40 12.03
CA LYS A 44 22.71 21.96 12.14
C LYS A 44 21.36 21.59 12.75
N VAL A 45 21.02 22.24 13.86
CA VAL A 45 19.74 22.02 14.54
C VAL A 45 18.57 22.44 13.68
N ASN A 46 18.65 23.59 12.96
CA ASN A 46 17.62 24.02 12.04
C ASN A 46 17.32 22.99 10.93
N MET A 47 18.29 22.16 10.55
CA MET A 47 18.09 21.11 9.54
C MET A 47 17.37 19.86 10.07
N ILE A 48 17.41 19.58 11.37
CA ILE A 48 16.90 18.36 11.96
C ILE A 48 15.48 18.47 12.52
N HIS A 49 14.82 19.61 12.32
CA HIS A 49 13.41 19.82 12.62
C HIS A 49 12.70 20.62 11.53
N ALA A 50 11.38 20.62 11.57
CA ALA A 50 10.56 21.34 10.63
C ALA A 50 10.78 22.87 10.73
N SER A 51 10.75 23.54 9.59
CA SER A 51 10.70 25.01 9.46
C SER A 51 9.34 25.51 8.95
N SER A 52 8.51 24.58 8.50
CA SER A 52 7.09 24.75 8.17
C SER A 52 6.38 23.41 8.31
N SER A 53 5.06 23.36 8.05
CA SER A 53 4.31 22.10 8.11
C SER A 53 4.87 21.00 7.21
N PHE A 54 5.57 21.34 6.13
CA PHE A 54 6.07 20.37 5.15
C PHE A 54 7.53 20.60 4.72
N THR A 55 8.30 21.43 5.43
CA THR A 55 9.72 21.65 5.11
C THR A 55 10.61 21.50 6.34
N SER A 56 11.83 20.96 6.15
CA SER A 56 12.90 21.12 7.14
C SER A 56 13.62 22.44 6.94
N GLY A 57 14.46 22.87 7.89
CA GLY A 57 15.31 24.02 7.69
C GLY A 57 16.43 23.76 6.67
N GLY A 58 16.83 24.83 5.94
CA GLY A 58 18.00 24.85 5.08
C GLY A 58 19.13 25.71 5.66
N VAL A 59 20.28 25.77 4.94
CA VAL A 59 21.43 26.63 5.30
C VAL A 59 21.78 27.50 4.09
N LYS A 60 21.06 28.60 3.92
CA LYS A 60 21.13 29.47 2.74
C LYS A 60 22.54 29.93 2.40
N ARG A 61 23.37 30.34 3.40
CA ARG A 61 24.75 30.78 3.15
C ARG A 61 25.68 29.69 2.58
N LEU A 62 25.31 28.40 2.75
CA LEU A 62 26.05 27.27 2.21
C LEU A 62 25.37 26.70 0.95
N GLY A 63 24.32 27.34 0.44
CA GLY A 63 23.59 26.87 -0.72
C GLY A 63 22.74 25.61 -0.47
N ILE A 64 22.41 25.30 0.79
CA ILE A 64 21.59 24.16 1.17
C ILE A 64 20.12 24.63 1.27
N PRO A 65 19.24 24.14 0.38
CA PRO A 65 17.81 24.49 0.41
C PRO A 65 17.07 23.82 1.58
N GLU A 66 15.84 24.22 1.83
CA GLU A 66 14.89 23.47 2.64
C GLU A 66 14.56 22.14 1.95
N LEU A 67 14.35 21.06 2.72
CA LEU A 67 13.84 19.79 2.19
C LEU A 67 12.31 19.85 2.22
N THR A 68 11.67 19.84 1.06
CA THR A 68 10.22 19.97 0.94
C THR A 68 9.55 18.60 0.82
N THR A 69 8.64 18.29 1.73
CA THR A 69 7.84 17.06 1.71
C THR A 69 6.43 17.30 1.17
N SER A 70 5.75 16.25 0.74
CA SER A 70 4.31 16.26 0.49
C SER A 70 3.72 14.91 0.83
N ASP A 71 2.54 14.91 1.45
CA ASP A 71 1.75 13.70 1.52
C ASP A 71 1.32 13.22 0.15
N GLY A 72 0.87 11.97 0.11
CA GLY A 72 0.25 11.36 -1.02
C GLY A 72 0.83 10.03 -1.44
N PRO A 73 0.43 8.90 -0.81
CA PRO A 73 0.82 7.56 -1.26
C PRO A 73 0.19 7.17 -2.60
N HIS A 74 -0.84 7.90 -3.07
CA HIS A 74 -1.55 7.63 -4.34
C HIS A 74 -1.88 8.90 -5.14
N GLY A 75 -1.11 9.96 -4.94
CA GLY A 75 -1.20 11.24 -5.63
C GLY A 75 -0.57 12.35 -4.79
N VAL A 76 -0.02 13.38 -5.41
CA VAL A 76 0.58 14.52 -4.68
C VAL A 76 -0.54 15.34 -4.04
N ARG A 77 -0.50 15.50 -2.72
CA ARG A 77 -1.50 16.22 -1.94
C ARG A 77 -1.64 17.68 -2.40
N LEU A 78 -2.82 18.28 -2.14
CA LEU A 78 -3.05 19.71 -2.32
C LEU A 78 -2.06 20.56 -1.49
N GLU A 79 -1.80 21.79 -1.94
CA GLU A 79 -0.84 22.67 -1.30
C GLU A 79 -1.43 23.34 -0.06
N HIS A 80 -0.57 23.48 0.95
CA HIS A 80 -0.79 24.33 2.11
C HIS A 80 0.29 25.40 2.20
N GLY A 81 0.00 26.49 2.90
CA GLY A 81 0.99 27.49 3.27
C GLY A 81 2.05 26.93 4.21
N ARG A 82 2.85 27.81 4.78
CA ARG A 82 3.89 27.37 5.74
C ARG A 82 3.30 26.78 7.03
N GLY A 83 2.06 27.11 7.36
CA GLY A 83 1.22 26.39 8.33
C GLY A 83 0.25 25.43 7.60
N TRP A 84 -0.98 25.31 8.13
CA TRP A 84 -2.07 24.53 7.49
C TRP A 84 -3.07 25.41 6.73
N ASP A 85 -2.74 26.68 6.53
CA ASP A 85 -3.57 27.61 5.80
C ASP A 85 -3.70 27.19 4.33
N VAL A 86 -4.92 27.29 3.82
CA VAL A 86 -5.20 27.07 2.40
C VAL A 86 -4.60 28.21 1.59
N ILE A 87 -3.83 27.90 0.54
CA ILE A 87 -3.30 28.87 -0.39
C ILE A 87 -4.34 29.11 -1.49
N PRO A 88 -4.97 30.29 -1.57
CA PRO A 88 -5.95 30.58 -2.61
C PRO A 88 -5.32 30.58 -4.00
N ASN A 89 -6.07 30.10 -5.01
CA ASN A 89 -5.72 30.16 -6.43
C ASN A 89 -4.41 29.41 -6.82
N VAL A 90 -3.96 28.46 -6.00
CA VAL A 90 -2.84 27.60 -6.35
C VAL A 90 -3.29 26.51 -7.30
N TYR A 91 -2.54 26.30 -8.38
CA TYR A 91 -2.73 25.17 -9.28
C TYR A 91 -2.03 23.93 -8.69
N ASP A 92 -2.77 23.16 -7.93
CA ASP A 92 -2.26 22.04 -7.12
C ASP A 92 -3.02 20.73 -7.32
N SER A 93 -3.84 20.65 -8.36
CA SER A 93 -4.46 19.37 -8.75
C SER A 93 -3.41 18.37 -9.18
N GLY A 94 -3.70 17.08 -9.10
CA GLY A 94 -2.77 16.01 -9.45
C GLY A 94 -3.47 14.78 -10.03
N THR A 95 -2.68 13.85 -10.52
CA THR A 95 -3.18 12.53 -10.90
C THR A 95 -3.56 11.76 -9.65
N TYR A 96 -4.86 11.54 -9.43
CA TYR A 96 -5.36 10.65 -8.39
C TYR A 96 -5.23 9.21 -8.87
N LEU A 97 -4.18 8.55 -8.43
CA LEU A 97 -3.90 7.14 -8.71
C LEU A 97 -4.79 6.23 -7.83
N PRO A 98 -5.04 4.98 -8.23
CA PRO A 98 -5.68 4.00 -7.35
C PRO A 98 -4.94 3.85 -6.02
N THR A 99 -5.67 3.55 -4.95
CA THR A 99 -5.09 3.41 -3.61
C THR A 99 -4.14 2.22 -3.48
N GLY A 100 -3.35 2.18 -2.40
CA GLY A 100 -2.31 1.17 -2.18
C GLY A 100 -2.83 -0.27 -2.24
N VAL A 101 -4.01 -0.54 -1.68
CA VAL A 101 -4.63 -1.86 -1.73
C VAL A 101 -5.07 -2.25 -3.15
N CYS A 102 -5.54 -1.28 -3.94
CA CYS A 102 -5.86 -1.51 -5.36
C CYS A 102 -4.59 -1.81 -6.18
N LEU A 103 -3.51 -1.07 -5.94
CA LEU A 103 -2.21 -1.36 -6.55
C LEU A 103 -1.72 -2.76 -6.20
N ALA A 104 -1.79 -3.16 -4.93
CA ALA A 104 -1.37 -4.49 -4.49
C ALA A 104 -2.22 -5.61 -5.12
N SER A 105 -3.52 -5.36 -5.34
CA SER A 105 -4.43 -6.31 -6.03
C SER A 105 -4.03 -6.61 -7.47
N THR A 106 -3.17 -5.80 -8.07
CA THR A 106 -2.61 -6.07 -9.41
C THR A 106 -1.64 -7.26 -9.39
N TRP A 107 -1.00 -7.56 -8.27
CA TRP A 107 0.11 -8.52 -8.16
C TRP A 107 1.18 -8.31 -9.24
N ASN A 108 1.46 -7.05 -9.56
CA ASN A 108 2.34 -6.65 -10.65
C ASN A 108 3.38 -5.61 -10.18
N PRO A 109 4.55 -6.05 -9.70
CA PRO A 109 5.60 -5.13 -9.24
C PRO A 109 6.11 -4.16 -10.32
N THR A 110 6.05 -4.54 -11.60
CA THR A 110 6.39 -3.65 -12.72
C THR A 110 5.40 -2.49 -12.83
N LEU A 111 4.11 -2.76 -12.62
CA LEU A 111 3.10 -1.71 -12.59
C LEU A 111 3.26 -0.83 -11.33
N GLY A 112 3.73 -1.41 -10.22
CA GLY A 112 4.17 -0.65 -9.04
C GLY A 112 5.27 0.36 -9.37
N TYR A 113 6.24 -0.02 -10.20
CA TYR A 113 7.28 0.90 -10.69
C TYR A 113 6.68 2.04 -11.55
N THR A 114 5.78 1.73 -12.48
CA THR A 114 5.13 2.74 -13.33
C THR A 114 4.28 3.71 -12.49
N PHE A 115 3.56 3.18 -11.51
CA PHE A 115 2.81 3.97 -10.53
C PHE A 115 3.71 4.96 -9.78
N GLY A 116 4.82 4.45 -9.20
CA GLY A 116 5.81 5.28 -8.51
C GLY A 116 6.44 6.33 -9.42
N SER A 117 6.65 6.00 -10.70
CA SER A 117 7.21 6.95 -11.67
C SER A 117 6.27 8.12 -11.95
N VAL A 118 4.96 7.89 -12.06
CA VAL A 118 3.96 8.96 -12.20
C VAL A 118 4.00 9.87 -10.98
N LEU A 119 3.92 9.28 -9.80
CA LEU A 119 3.89 10.01 -8.53
C LEU A 119 5.16 10.85 -8.33
N GLY A 120 6.33 10.25 -8.57
CA GLY A 120 7.62 10.95 -8.47
C GLY A 120 7.77 12.06 -9.49
N SER A 121 7.30 11.86 -10.72
CA SER A 121 7.32 12.86 -11.78
C SER A 121 6.47 14.09 -11.42
N GLU A 122 5.25 13.89 -10.93
CA GLU A 122 4.38 15.00 -10.50
C GLU A 122 4.89 15.69 -9.24
N ALA A 123 5.42 14.94 -8.27
CA ALA A 123 6.06 15.51 -7.09
C ALA A 123 7.24 16.41 -7.48
N ASN A 124 8.08 15.95 -8.40
CA ASN A 124 9.20 16.71 -8.93
C ASN A 124 8.74 17.98 -9.65
N TYR A 125 7.73 17.88 -10.54
CA TYR A 125 7.16 19.03 -11.24
C TYR A 125 6.66 20.10 -10.26
N ARG A 126 6.05 19.67 -9.13
CA ARG A 126 5.53 20.55 -8.08
C ARG A 126 6.59 20.98 -7.05
N GLY A 127 7.89 20.75 -7.34
CA GLY A 127 9.00 21.18 -6.48
C GLY A 127 9.07 20.47 -5.13
N LYS A 128 8.56 19.23 -5.03
CA LYS A 128 8.70 18.41 -3.84
C LYS A 128 9.99 17.60 -3.90
N ASP A 129 10.56 17.30 -2.74
CA ASP A 129 11.80 16.53 -2.60
C ASP A 129 11.55 15.15 -2.04
N VAL A 130 10.51 15.03 -1.23
CA VAL A 130 10.10 13.78 -0.59
C VAL A 130 8.59 13.60 -0.74
N ILE A 131 8.17 12.46 -1.25
CA ILE A 131 6.77 12.02 -1.18
C ILE A 131 6.59 11.05 -0.01
N LEU A 132 5.61 11.35 0.88
CA LEU A 132 5.34 10.58 2.10
C LEU A 132 4.50 9.32 1.78
N GLY A 133 5.15 8.39 1.15
CA GLY A 133 4.62 7.10 0.69
C GLY A 133 5.70 6.19 0.15
N PRO A 134 5.41 4.89 0.01
CA PRO A 134 4.14 4.21 0.25
C PRO A 134 3.86 3.90 1.72
N GLY A 135 2.56 3.77 2.07
CA GLY A 135 2.13 3.12 3.29
C GLY A 135 2.18 1.60 3.12
N ILE A 136 2.83 0.88 4.05
CA ILE A 136 3.04 -0.57 3.92
C ILE A 136 2.82 -1.38 5.19
N ASN A 137 2.14 -0.82 6.17
CA ASN A 137 1.77 -1.61 7.34
C ASN A 137 0.94 -2.82 6.92
N ILE A 138 1.15 -3.95 7.59
CA ILE A 138 0.39 -5.17 7.33
C ILE A 138 -1.10 -4.92 7.63
N ILE A 139 -1.97 -5.33 6.73
CA ILE A 139 -3.42 -5.32 6.95
C ILE A 139 -3.75 -6.45 7.92
N ARG A 140 -3.68 -6.15 9.24
CA ARG A 140 -3.91 -7.09 10.32
C ARG A 140 -5.39 -7.28 10.61
N THR A 141 -6.14 -6.19 10.57
CA THR A 141 -7.58 -6.17 10.86
C THR A 141 -8.36 -5.53 9.71
N PRO A 142 -9.55 -6.04 9.36
CA PRO A 142 -10.38 -5.45 8.31
C PRO A 142 -10.91 -4.05 8.67
N ILE A 143 -10.96 -3.71 9.96
CA ILE A 143 -11.58 -2.47 10.42
C ILE A 143 -10.64 -1.27 10.51
N ASN A 144 -9.32 -1.43 10.30
CA ASN A 144 -8.40 -0.30 10.28
C ASN A 144 -8.79 0.71 9.19
N GLY A 145 -8.95 1.97 9.57
CA GLY A 145 -9.37 3.04 8.66
C GLY A 145 -8.39 3.33 7.53
N ARG A 146 -7.09 3.07 7.71
CA ARG A 146 -6.05 3.33 6.70
C ARG A 146 -5.71 2.12 5.82
N ASN A 147 -6.49 1.02 5.87
CA ASN A 147 -6.25 -0.12 4.99
C ASN A 147 -6.25 0.23 3.49
N PHE A 148 -6.93 1.31 3.08
CA PHE A 148 -6.95 1.73 1.68
C PHE A 148 -5.58 2.14 1.16
N GLU A 149 -4.71 2.74 1.98
CA GLU A 149 -3.37 3.16 1.57
C GLU A 149 -2.31 2.08 1.80
N TYR A 150 -2.61 1.03 2.60
CA TYR A 150 -1.72 -0.12 2.81
C TYR A 150 -1.86 -1.12 1.66
N GLN A 151 -1.05 -2.17 1.65
CA GLN A 151 -0.94 -3.05 0.49
C GLN A 151 -1.55 -4.43 0.71
N SER A 152 -1.19 -5.15 1.77
CA SER A 152 -1.59 -6.55 1.94
C SER A 152 -1.50 -7.03 3.39
N GLU A 153 -2.16 -8.16 3.68
CA GLU A 153 -1.94 -8.97 4.89
C GLU A 153 -0.67 -9.84 4.79
N ASP A 154 -0.12 -10.01 3.58
CA ASP A 154 1.02 -10.89 3.33
C ASP A 154 2.33 -10.13 3.19
N PRO A 155 3.35 -10.40 4.04
CA PRO A 155 4.63 -9.70 4.02
C PRO A 155 5.43 -9.92 2.75
N TYR A 156 5.26 -11.07 2.04
CA TYR A 156 5.96 -11.33 0.78
C TYR A 156 5.39 -10.47 -0.34
N LEU A 157 4.06 -10.41 -0.47
CA LEU A 157 3.40 -9.56 -1.47
C LEU A 157 3.76 -8.08 -1.24
N VAL A 158 3.69 -7.59 0.01
CA VAL A 158 4.13 -6.22 0.36
C VAL A 158 5.58 -5.99 -0.08
N SER A 159 6.48 -6.94 0.23
CA SER A 159 7.91 -6.82 -0.12
C SER A 159 8.16 -6.73 -1.62
N GLN A 160 7.37 -7.42 -2.44
CA GLN A 160 7.50 -7.36 -3.90
C GLN A 160 6.95 -6.03 -4.47
N MET A 161 5.79 -5.59 -3.99
CA MET A 161 5.12 -4.40 -4.52
C MET A 161 5.83 -3.10 -4.12
N VAL A 162 6.31 -3.00 -2.87
CA VAL A 162 6.96 -1.79 -2.35
C VAL A 162 8.24 -1.43 -3.09
N VAL A 163 9.00 -2.43 -3.53
CA VAL A 163 10.28 -2.22 -4.24
C VAL A 163 10.05 -1.52 -5.57
N GLY A 164 9.05 -1.95 -6.34
CA GLY A 164 8.68 -1.29 -7.60
C GLY A 164 8.31 0.17 -7.37
N TYR A 165 7.37 0.42 -6.46
CA TYR A 165 6.93 1.77 -6.11
C TYR A 165 8.10 2.71 -5.75
N ILE A 166 8.97 2.30 -4.81
CA ILE A 166 10.10 3.11 -4.36
C ILE A 166 11.05 3.44 -5.50
N LYS A 167 11.41 2.45 -6.32
CA LYS A 167 12.30 2.67 -7.45
C LYS A 167 11.69 3.64 -8.46
N GLY A 168 10.41 3.48 -8.78
CA GLY A 168 9.70 4.38 -9.68
C GLY A 168 9.74 5.84 -9.21
N VAL A 169 9.45 6.10 -7.93
CA VAL A 169 9.54 7.45 -7.33
C VAL A 169 10.97 7.99 -7.40
N GLN A 170 11.95 7.19 -6.95
CA GLN A 170 13.31 7.67 -6.79
C GLN A 170 14.05 7.89 -8.12
N ASP A 171 13.70 7.16 -9.18
CA ASP A 171 14.23 7.37 -10.53
C ASP A 171 13.78 8.71 -11.15
N GLN A 172 12.79 9.39 -10.53
CA GLN A 172 12.39 10.76 -10.88
C GLN A 172 13.16 11.84 -10.11
N GLY A 173 14.16 11.48 -9.31
CA GLY A 173 14.94 12.42 -8.48
C GLY A 173 14.20 12.89 -7.21
N ILE A 174 13.21 12.13 -6.76
CA ILE A 174 12.42 12.38 -5.55
C ILE A 174 12.73 11.28 -4.55
N SER A 175 12.71 11.57 -3.25
CA SER A 175 12.77 10.52 -2.22
C SER A 175 11.37 9.93 -1.99
N ALA A 176 11.25 8.61 -2.04
CA ALA A 176 10.14 7.92 -1.41
C ALA A 176 10.36 7.91 0.11
N CYS A 177 9.27 7.99 0.90
CA CYS A 177 9.29 7.88 2.35
C CYS A 177 8.37 6.75 2.80
N VAL A 178 8.91 5.55 2.94
CA VAL A 178 8.11 4.38 3.33
C VAL A 178 7.59 4.54 4.75
N LYS A 179 6.29 4.23 4.98
CA LYS A 179 5.59 4.49 6.25
C LYS A 179 4.60 3.39 6.61
N HIS A 180 4.19 3.25 7.88
CA HIS A 180 4.67 3.90 9.09
C HIS A 180 5.49 2.86 9.89
N TYR A 181 6.73 3.11 10.23
CA TYR A 181 7.65 2.16 10.85
C TYR A 181 7.60 2.29 12.38
N ALA A 182 6.95 1.35 13.11
CA ALA A 182 6.27 0.17 12.64
C ALA A 182 4.98 -0.07 13.47
N LEU A 183 4.17 -1.05 13.04
CA LEU A 183 3.05 -1.56 13.84
C LEU A 183 1.87 -0.58 13.98
N ASN A 184 1.70 0.38 13.08
CA ASN A 184 0.51 1.24 13.02
C ASN A 184 -0.63 0.50 12.30
N ASN A 185 -1.35 -0.38 13.02
CA ASN A 185 -2.37 -1.26 12.48
C ASN A 185 -3.80 -0.92 12.95
N ILE A 186 -3.97 0.21 13.63
CA ILE A 186 -5.26 0.81 14.01
C ILE A 186 -5.12 2.32 14.07
N GLU A 187 -6.23 3.03 13.88
CA GLU A 187 -6.26 4.49 13.95
C GLU A 187 -6.71 5.02 15.30
N LYS A 188 -7.65 4.35 15.96
CA LYS A 188 -8.12 4.77 17.27
C LYS A 188 -6.99 4.70 18.30
N ASN A 189 -6.76 5.80 18.99
CA ASN A 189 -5.70 5.95 19.99
C ASN A 189 -4.26 5.71 19.44
N ARG A 190 -4.04 5.80 18.13
CA ARG A 190 -2.76 5.51 17.49
C ARG A 190 -1.58 6.24 18.14
N ASN A 191 -1.78 7.48 18.64
CA ASN A 191 -0.74 8.27 19.29
C ASN A 191 -0.31 7.75 20.68
N PHE A 192 -1.06 6.82 21.27
CA PHE A 192 -0.84 6.37 22.65
C PHE A 192 -0.75 4.85 22.77
N VAL A 193 -1.28 4.10 21.82
CA VAL A 193 -1.35 2.65 21.90
C VAL A 193 0.05 2.03 21.96
N ASN A 194 0.24 1.12 22.92
CA ASN A 194 1.47 0.35 23.08
C ASN A 194 1.27 -1.07 22.52
N VAL A 195 2.03 -1.42 21.52
CA VAL A 195 1.98 -2.75 20.90
C VAL A 195 2.96 -3.68 21.58
N ILE A 196 2.46 -4.81 22.06
CA ILE A 196 3.23 -5.93 22.61
C ILE A 196 3.11 -7.11 21.64
N ILE A 197 4.23 -7.58 21.16
CA ILE A 197 4.33 -8.60 20.10
C ILE A 197 5.57 -9.45 20.30
N SER A 198 5.55 -10.72 19.89
CA SER A 198 6.72 -11.60 19.84
C SER A 198 7.78 -11.06 18.86
N GLU A 199 9.05 -11.39 19.08
CA GLU A 199 10.10 -11.03 18.13
C GLU A 199 9.87 -11.76 16.78
N ARG A 200 9.39 -12.98 16.84
CA ARG A 200 9.06 -13.80 15.68
C ARG A 200 8.03 -13.11 14.79
N ALA A 201 6.88 -12.74 15.34
CA ALA A 201 5.85 -12.07 14.56
C ALA A 201 6.33 -10.72 14.01
N LEU A 202 7.07 -9.95 14.80
CA LEU A 202 7.68 -8.70 14.36
C LEU A 202 8.55 -8.94 13.11
N ARG A 203 9.44 -9.96 13.15
CA ARG A 203 10.41 -10.26 12.08
C ARG A 203 9.82 -10.96 10.87
N GLU A 204 8.83 -11.86 11.06
CA GLU A 204 8.24 -12.64 9.98
C GLU A 204 7.09 -11.92 9.27
N ILE A 205 6.34 -11.06 9.97
CA ILE A 205 5.09 -10.47 9.46
C ILE A 205 5.21 -8.96 9.24
N TYR A 206 5.62 -8.19 10.26
CA TYR A 206 5.47 -6.73 10.23
C TYR A 206 6.67 -5.97 9.64
N LEU A 207 7.87 -6.54 9.71
CA LEU A 207 9.09 -5.88 9.22
C LEU A 207 9.55 -6.25 7.80
N PRO A 208 9.16 -7.37 7.16
CA PRO A 208 9.75 -7.76 5.87
C PRO A 208 9.54 -6.73 4.75
N GLY A 209 8.38 -6.08 4.68
CA GLY A 209 8.13 -5.01 3.71
C GLY A 209 9.09 -3.83 3.88
N PHE A 210 9.34 -3.39 5.12
CA PHE A 210 10.31 -2.34 5.43
C PHE A 210 11.75 -2.78 5.14
N LYS A 211 12.09 -4.03 5.46
CA LYS A 211 13.40 -4.59 5.12
C LYS A 211 13.63 -4.59 3.61
N ALA A 212 12.65 -5.02 2.82
CA ALA A 212 12.72 -4.99 1.36
C ALA A 212 12.83 -3.55 0.81
N ALA A 213 12.09 -2.60 1.39
CA ALA A 213 12.18 -1.19 1.04
C ALA A 213 13.61 -0.64 1.22
N VAL A 214 14.28 -1.01 2.32
CA VAL A 214 15.64 -0.58 2.64
C VAL A 214 16.68 -1.31 1.81
N THR A 215 16.65 -2.66 1.81
CA THR A 215 17.76 -3.47 1.29
C THR A 215 17.69 -3.72 -0.23
N ILE A 216 16.50 -3.67 -0.82
CA ILE A 216 16.26 -3.90 -2.26
C ILE A 216 15.79 -2.63 -2.96
N GLY A 217 14.86 -1.90 -2.33
CA GLY A 217 14.32 -0.63 -2.82
C GLY A 217 15.31 0.53 -2.69
N ASN A 218 16.29 0.43 -1.80
CA ASN A 218 17.24 1.50 -1.45
C ASN A 218 16.52 2.82 -1.14
N VAL A 219 15.47 2.74 -0.32
CA VAL A 219 14.66 3.91 0.04
C VAL A 219 15.50 4.98 0.73
N ASN A 220 15.30 6.24 0.35
CA ASN A 220 16.10 7.35 0.87
C ASN A 220 15.55 7.90 2.20
N THR A 221 14.25 7.81 2.45
CA THR A 221 13.63 8.24 3.71
C THR A 221 12.62 7.22 4.22
N LEU A 222 12.42 7.22 5.53
CA LEU A 222 11.47 6.34 6.21
C LEU A 222 10.77 7.15 7.31
N MET A 223 9.45 6.96 7.47
CA MET A 223 8.67 7.64 8.50
C MET A 223 8.41 6.72 9.68
N GLY A 224 8.75 7.21 10.90
CA GLY A 224 8.42 6.53 12.15
C GLY A 224 6.93 6.62 12.46
N ALA A 225 6.37 5.59 13.10
CA ALA A 225 4.95 5.52 13.44
C ALA A 225 4.62 6.26 14.73
N TYR A 226 3.34 6.61 14.91
CA TYR A 226 2.81 7.27 16.12
C TYR A 226 2.84 6.40 17.37
N ASN A 227 2.53 5.12 17.22
CA ASN A 227 2.32 4.20 18.34
C ASN A 227 3.59 3.86 19.09
N LYS A 228 3.41 3.31 20.28
CA LYS A 228 4.52 2.69 21.05
C LYS A 228 4.70 1.23 20.64
N PHE A 229 5.95 0.79 20.78
CA PHE A 229 6.35 -0.60 20.70
C PHE A 229 7.14 -0.95 21.97
N ARG A 230 6.62 -1.91 22.73
CA ARG A 230 7.23 -2.35 24.01
C ARG A 230 7.52 -1.18 24.96
N GLY A 231 6.59 -0.21 25.04
CA GLY A 231 6.66 0.92 25.96
C GLY A 231 7.30 2.20 25.42
N GLU A 232 8.09 2.15 24.32
CA GLU A 232 8.74 3.30 23.70
C GLU A 232 8.01 3.70 22.41
N TRP A 233 7.87 5.00 22.11
CA TRP A 233 7.30 5.44 20.83
C TRP A 233 8.18 5.02 19.66
N CYS A 234 7.58 4.47 18.62
CA CYS A 234 8.30 3.91 17.48
C CYS A 234 9.31 4.89 16.86
N THR A 235 8.95 6.16 16.75
CA THR A 235 9.81 7.22 16.18
C THR A 235 11.10 7.44 16.97
N GLN A 236 11.12 7.11 18.25
CA GLN A 236 12.25 7.26 19.15
C GLN A 236 12.58 5.96 19.92
N ASN A 237 12.33 4.82 19.28
CA ASN A 237 12.63 3.49 19.81
C ASN A 237 14.01 3.04 19.35
N ASN A 238 14.95 2.93 20.29
CA ASN A 238 16.34 2.57 19.98
C ASN A 238 16.46 1.20 19.29
N TYR A 239 15.64 0.24 19.69
CA TYR A 239 15.69 -1.11 19.09
C TYR A 239 15.28 -1.09 17.63
N LEU A 240 14.13 -0.48 17.31
CA LEU A 240 13.66 -0.37 15.93
C LEU A 240 14.60 0.47 15.07
N MET A 241 14.96 1.68 15.54
CA MET A 241 15.62 2.67 14.71
C MET A 241 17.13 2.45 14.57
N ASN A 242 17.82 2.20 15.69
CA ASN A 242 19.29 2.05 15.66
C ASN A 242 19.72 0.61 15.44
N GLN A 243 19.10 -0.37 16.14
CA GLN A 243 19.59 -1.75 16.08
C GLN A 243 19.12 -2.45 14.80
N ILE A 244 17.81 -2.42 14.51
CA ILE A 244 17.26 -3.09 13.33
C ILE A 244 17.50 -2.25 12.06
N LEU A 245 16.94 -1.04 12.00
CA LEU A 245 16.93 -0.24 10.77
C LEU A 245 18.33 0.18 10.33
N LYS A 246 19.08 0.88 11.23
CA LYS A 246 20.37 1.49 10.86
C LYS A 246 21.51 0.48 10.89
N LYS A 247 21.59 -0.39 11.93
CA LYS A 247 22.71 -1.31 12.09
C LYS A 247 22.52 -2.62 11.33
N GLU A 248 21.40 -3.33 11.54
CA GLU A 248 21.18 -4.64 10.93
C GLU A 248 20.93 -4.53 9.42
N TRP A 249 20.06 -3.60 8.99
CA TRP A 249 19.72 -3.44 7.57
C TRP A 249 20.62 -2.44 6.84
N GLY A 250 21.46 -1.70 7.54
CA GLY A 250 22.40 -0.75 6.95
C GLY A 250 21.74 0.49 6.34
N PHE A 251 20.59 0.94 6.85
CA PHE A 251 19.88 2.11 6.33
C PHE A 251 20.73 3.38 6.43
N LYS A 252 21.02 4.01 5.29
CA LYS A 252 21.86 5.22 5.19
C LYS A 252 21.04 6.51 5.08
N GLY A 253 19.76 6.42 4.71
CA GLY A 253 18.88 7.56 4.55
C GLY A 253 18.44 8.19 5.87
N ALA A 254 17.49 9.12 5.81
CA ALA A 254 16.99 9.85 6.97
C ALA A 254 15.67 9.27 7.49
N VAL A 255 15.56 9.13 8.82
CA VAL A 255 14.28 8.84 9.49
C VAL A 255 13.57 10.15 9.76
N ILE A 256 12.36 10.28 9.23
CA ILE A 256 11.43 11.40 9.43
C ILE A 256 10.39 10.96 10.47
N SER A 257 10.08 11.79 11.46
CA SER A 257 8.96 11.50 12.36
C SER A 257 7.62 11.66 11.61
N ASP A 258 6.61 10.93 12.01
CA ASP A 258 5.25 11.36 11.71
C ASP A 258 4.93 12.67 12.45
N TRP A 259 3.86 13.39 12.05
CA TRP A 259 3.55 14.75 12.50
C TRP A 259 3.17 14.78 13.97
N GLY A 260 4.10 15.29 14.82
CA GLY A 260 3.93 15.29 16.27
C GLY A 260 4.21 13.95 16.95
N ALA A 261 4.91 13.02 16.30
CA ALA A 261 5.25 11.70 16.86
C ALA A 261 6.50 11.68 17.72
N VAL A 262 7.17 12.80 17.94
CA VAL A 262 8.31 12.93 18.86
C VAL A 262 7.81 13.42 20.23
N HIS A 263 8.27 12.82 21.31
CA HIS A 263 7.74 13.05 22.67
C HIS A 263 8.81 13.36 23.73
N ASN A 264 10.11 13.23 23.40
CA ASN A 264 11.20 13.48 24.32
C ASN A 264 12.49 13.86 23.59
N THR A 265 13.12 14.96 24.00
CA THR A 265 14.34 15.48 23.37
C THR A 265 15.51 14.49 23.43
N MET A 266 15.78 13.90 24.61
CA MET A 266 16.94 13.01 24.75
C MET A 266 16.77 11.72 23.95
N GLU A 267 15.60 11.12 24.01
CA GLU A 267 15.29 9.93 23.20
C GLU A 267 15.34 10.25 21.68
N ALA A 268 14.79 11.39 21.24
CA ALA A 268 14.87 11.81 19.85
C ALA A 268 16.32 12.03 19.38
N ILE A 269 17.19 12.56 20.26
CA ILE A 269 18.63 12.73 19.97
C ILE A 269 19.29 11.36 19.79
N TYR A 270 19.13 10.43 20.74
CA TYR A 270 19.93 9.21 20.81
C TYR A 270 19.31 8.01 20.09
N ASN A 271 17.98 7.94 20.00
CA ASN A 271 17.27 6.73 19.59
C ASN A 271 16.90 6.69 18.09
N GLY A 272 17.53 7.52 17.25
CA GLY A 272 17.59 7.28 15.83
C GLY A 272 16.62 8.09 14.95
N ASN A 273 15.76 8.96 15.50
CA ASN A 273 15.04 9.95 14.69
C ASN A 273 16.02 10.98 14.11
N ASP A 274 15.93 11.29 12.81
CA ASP A 274 16.87 12.21 12.14
C ASP A 274 16.26 13.56 11.84
N LEU A 275 14.95 13.61 11.57
CA LEU A 275 14.20 14.83 11.26
C LEU A 275 12.84 14.81 11.98
N GLU A 276 12.63 15.78 12.87
CA GLU A 276 11.33 15.97 13.52
C GLU A 276 10.41 16.82 12.66
N MET A 277 9.29 16.24 12.26
CA MET A 277 8.23 16.94 11.52
C MET A 277 6.99 17.09 12.39
N GLY A 278 6.21 18.10 12.10
CA GLY A 278 4.98 18.32 12.83
C GLY A 278 4.34 19.65 12.41
N THR A 279 3.09 19.79 12.78
CA THR A 279 2.36 21.05 12.68
C THR A 279 2.62 21.97 13.83
N ASP A 280 3.52 21.52 14.68
CA ASP A 280 3.65 22.16 15.92
C ASP A 280 2.61 21.62 16.90
N LEU A 281 3.06 21.53 17.95
CA LEU A 281 2.61 22.29 19.08
C LEU A 281 1.79 23.53 18.68
N SER A 282 1.61 23.81 17.43
CA SER A 282 0.98 24.97 16.85
C SER A 282 -0.08 24.59 15.84
N MET A 283 -1.10 24.03 16.27
CA MET A 283 -2.40 24.50 15.78
C MET A 283 -2.63 25.98 16.15
N LEU A 284 -1.58 26.71 16.51
CA LEU A 284 -1.60 28.13 16.86
C LEU A 284 -1.31 28.98 15.62
N PRO A 285 -1.85 30.19 15.51
CA PRO A 285 -1.67 31.06 14.33
C PRO A 285 -0.22 31.42 13.97
N ASN A 286 0.74 31.16 14.87
CA ASN A 286 2.17 31.40 14.67
C ASN A 286 2.99 30.22 15.19
N PRO A 287 3.26 29.20 14.36
CA PRO A 287 4.05 28.03 14.73
C PRO A 287 5.47 28.42 15.16
N LYS A 288 5.90 27.91 16.33
CA LYS A 288 7.25 28.14 16.88
C LYS A 288 8.08 26.88 16.72
N TYR A 289 8.54 26.63 15.52
CA TYR A 289 9.30 25.41 15.16
C TYR A 289 10.58 25.22 16.00
N GLY A 290 11.23 26.29 16.47
CA GLY A 290 12.35 26.18 17.42
C GLY A 290 12.01 25.54 18.78
N LYS A 291 10.71 25.41 19.13
CA LYS A 291 10.26 24.74 20.35
C LYS A 291 10.07 23.22 20.19
N PHE A 292 10.30 22.67 19.03
CA PHE A 292 10.31 21.23 18.84
C PHE A 292 11.33 20.53 19.75
N PHE A 293 11.16 19.24 19.97
CA PHE A 293 12.06 18.43 20.79
C PHE A 293 13.51 18.41 20.24
N LEU A 294 13.65 18.47 18.92
CA LEU A 294 14.95 18.63 18.24
C LEU A 294 15.28 20.11 17.88
N GLY A 295 14.59 21.08 18.49
CA GLY A 295 14.78 22.51 18.24
C GLY A 295 15.81 23.18 19.16
N ASP A 296 15.52 24.41 19.61
CA ASP A 296 16.45 25.29 20.38
C ASP A 296 17.05 24.65 21.63
N THR A 297 16.33 23.73 22.28
CA THR A 297 16.82 22.98 23.43
C THR A 297 18.09 22.20 23.09
N VAL A 298 18.19 21.62 21.89
CA VAL A 298 19.36 20.85 21.43
C VAL A 298 20.59 21.74 21.29
N VAL A 299 20.42 22.98 20.78
CA VAL A 299 21.52 23.96 20.71
C VAL A 299 22.13 24.18 22.09
N ASN A 300 21.30 24.40 23.12
CA ASN A 300 21.77 24.61 24.49
C ASN A 300 22.43 23.39 25.08
N LEU A 301 21.91 22.19 24.84
CA LEU A 301 22.50 20.93 25.29
C LEU A 301 23.91 20.70 24.72
N VAL A 302 24.09 21.01 23.42
CA VAL A 302 25.41 20.89 22.77
C VAL A 302 26.36 21.96 23.27
N LYS A 303 25.96 23.24 23.34
CA LYS A 303 26.82 24.34 23.84
C LYS A 303 27.28 24.13 25.28
N THR A 304 26.48 23.48 26.10
CA THR A 304 26.83 23.17 27.52
C THR A 304 27.56 21.84 27.67
N GLY A 305 27.88 21.13 26.57
CA GLY A 305 28.60 19.86 26.58
C GLY A 305 27.79 18.66 27.09
N LYS A 306 26.48 18.81 27.28
CA LYS A 306 25.58 17.70 27.70
C LYS A 306 25.28 16.71 26.60
N VAL A 307 25.35 17.15 25.35
CA VAL A 307 25.19 16.34 24.15
C VAL A 307 26.38 16.57 23.23
N SER A 308 26.95 15.50 22.69
CA SER A 308 28.03 15.61 21.70
C SER A 308 27.51 16.14 20.38
N GLU A 309 28.13 17.15 19.81
CA GLU A 309 27.80 17.73 18.51
C GLU A 309 27.88 16.67 17.40
N TYR A 310 28.76 15.66 17.52
CA TYR A 310 28.86 14.54 16.58
C TYR A 310 27.53 13.81 16.34
N ILE A 311 26.67 13.70 17.36
CA ILE A 311 25.36 13.03 17.21
C ILE A 311 24.44 13.85 16.31
N ILE A 312 24.51 15.18 16.41
CA ILE A 312 23.77 16.09 15.55
C ILE A 312 24.34 16.06 14.12
N ASP A 313 25.67 16.00 13.99
CA ASP A 313 26.35 15.85 12.71
C ASP A 313 25.88 14.61 11.94
N GLU A 314 25.68 13.48 12.63
CA GLU A 314 25.20 12.25 11.99
C GLU A 314 23.75 12.36 11.49
N LYS A 315 22.87 13.11 12.19
CA LYS A 315 21.51 13.40 11.69
C LYS A 315 21.55 14.29 10.44
N VAL A 316 22.31 15.36 10.50
CA VAL A 316 22.53 16.26 9.36
C VAL A 316 23.16 15.52 8.18
N ARG A 317 24.10 14.63 8.43
CA ARG A 317 24.71 13.76 7.39
C ARG A 317 23.67 12.97 6.63
N ARG A 318 22.71 12.37 7.33
CA ARG A 318 21.64 11.58 6.70
C ARG A 318 20.71 12.43 5.85
N ILE A 319 20.34 13.61 6.32
CA ILE A 319 19.52 14.57 5.56
C ILE A 319 20.28 15.03 4.31
N LEU A 320 21.54 15.44 4.45
CA LEU A 320 22.38 15.82 3.32
C LEU A 320 22.58 14.68 2.33
N TYR A 321 22.71 13.43 2.82
CA TYR A 321 22.77 12.26 1.94
C TYR A 321 21.51 12.14 1.07
N VAL A 322 20.31 12.34 1.62
CA VAL A 322 19.05 12.38 0.86
C VAL A 322 19.09 13.51 -0.18
N MET A 323 19.52 14.72 0.22
CA MET A 323 19.59 15.88 -0.68
C MET A 323 20.56 15.65 -1.86
N PHE A 324 21.71 15.00 -1.64
CA PHE A 324 22.61 14.62 -2.72
C PHE A 324 22.04 13.52 -3.61
N LYS A 325 21.40 12.51 -3.00
CA LYS A 325 20.79 11.39 -3.76
C LYS A 325 19.66 11.83 -4.66
N THR A 326 18.93 12.87 -4.29
CA THR A 326 17.83 13.44 -5.07
C THR A 326 18.28 14.60 -6.00
N GLY A 327 19.55 14.93 -6.02
CA GLY A 327 20.09 16.00 -6.89
C GLY A 327 19.68 17.42 -6.47
N MET A 328 19.27 17.63 -5.22
CA MET A 328 18.90 18.96 -4.71
C MET A 328 20.09 19.92 -4.61
N ILE A 329 21.27 19.41 -4.20
CA ILE A 329 22.45 20.24 -3.95
C ILE A 329 23.32 20.40 -5.20
N ASP A 330 23.43 19.39 -6.03
CA ASP A 330 24.31 19.38 -7.21
C ASP A 330 23.58 19.60 -8.55
N GLY A 331 22.26 19.82 -8.51
CA GLY A 331 21.49 20.34 -9.66
C GLY A 331 21.25 19.33 -10.80
N HIS A 332 21.35 18.04 -10.57
CA HIS A 332 21.19 17.01 -11.62
C HIS A 332 19.78 16.37 -11.68
N ARG A 333 18.78 16.99 -11.06
CA ARG A 333 17.39 16.51 -11.10
C ARG A 333 16.78 16.77 -12.48
N LYS A 334 16.19 15.73 -13.10
CA LYS A 334 15.39 15.89 -14.33
C LYS A 334 14.13 16.70 -14.02
N ALA A 335 13.61 17.41 -15.01
CA ALA A 335 12.30 18.03 -14.89
C ALA A 335 11.20 16.95 -14.79
N GLY A 336 10.25 17.15 -13.89
CA GLY A 336 9.05 16.31 -13.79
C GLY A 336 8.03 16.69 -14.86
N GLU A 337 7.07 15.80 -15.08
CA GLU A 337 5.90 16.03 -15.92
C GLU A 337 4.64 16.06 -15.05
N TYR A 338 3.55 16.63 -15.58
CA TYR A 338 2.35 16.90 -14.82
C TYR A 338 1.10 16.53 -15.59
N ASN A 339 0.27 15.67 -15.03
CA ASN A 339 -1.01 15.21 -15.59
C ASN A 339 -0.97 14.87 -17.09
N THR A 340 0.07 14.19 -17.51
CA THR A 340 0.19 13.77 -18.91
C THR A 340 -0.84 12.68 -19.24
N LYS A 341 -1.10 12.47 -20.53
CA LYS A 341 -1.93 11.35 -20.97
C LYS A 341 -1.37 10.01 -20.48
N ALA A 342 -0.03 9.88 -20.41
CA ALA A 342 0.62 8.68 -19.87
C ALA A 342 0.32 8.46 -18.38
N HIS A 343 0.24 9.54 -17.58
CA HIS A 343 -0.14 9.48 -16.17
C HIS A 343 -1.60 9.01 -16.02
N GLN A 344 -2.52 9.56 -16.82
CA GLN A 344 -3.93 9.17 -16.83
C GLN A 344 -4.12 7.71 -17.25
N GLU A 345 -3.42 7.26 -18.29
CA GLU A 345 -3.42 5.86 -18.73
C GLU A 345 -2.85 4.92 -17.67
N THR A 346 -1.83 5.36 -16.91
CA THR A 346 -1.29 4.59 -15.78
C THR A 346 -2.34 4.44 -14.68
N ALA A 347 -3.04 5.51 -14.31
CA ALA A 347 -4.12 5.45 -13.31
C ALA A 347 -5.21 4.45 -13.75
N LYS A 348 -5.63 4.53 -15.02
CA LYS A 348 -6.61 3.59 -15.61
C LYS A 348 -6.09 2.15 -15.60
N LYS A 349 -4.84 1.92 -16.02
CA LYS A 349 -4.25 0.57 -16.11
C LYS A 349 -4.12 -0.09 -14.74
N VAL A 350 -3.72 0.66 -13.71
CA VAL A 350 -3.67 0.15 -12.34
C VAL A 350 -5.07 -0.26 -11.86
N ALA A 351 -6.09 0.55 -12.13
CA ALA A 351 -7.48 0.22 -11.81
C ALA A 351 -7.96 -1.03 -12.56
N GLU A 352 -7.71 -1.13 -13.88
CA GLU A 352 -8.07 -2.28 -14.69
C GLU A 352 -7.45 -3.59 -14.19
N GLU A 353 -6.18 -3.55 -13.73
CA GLU A 353 -5.50 -4.73 -13.21
C GLU A 353 -5.78 -5.00 -11.73
N GLY A 354 -6.24 -3.98 -10.96
CA GLY A 354 -6.47 -4.08 -9.53
C GLY A 354 -7.92 -4.39 -9.13
N ILE A 355 -8.91 -4.05 -9.97
CA ILE A 355 -10.32 -4.41 -9.74
C ILE A 355 -10.47 -5.93 -9.78
N VAL A 356 -11.15 -6.50 -8.77
CA VAL A 356 -11.25 -7.95 -8.58
C VAL A 356 -12.67 -8.44 -8.85
N LEU A 357 -12.83 -9.40 -9.74
CA LEU A 357 -14.08 -10.14 -9.93
C LEU A 357 -14.18 -11.22 -8.85
N LEU A 358 -15.05 -11.03 -7.85
CA LEU A 358 -15.21 -11.94 -6.72
C LEU A 358 -16.15 -13.12 -7.01
N LYS A 359 -17.23 -12.86 -7.76
CA LYS A 359 -18.26 -13.84 -8.08
C LYS A 359 -18.83 -13.55 -9.48
N ASN A 360 -19.14 -14.60 -10.27
CA ASN A 360 -19.75 -14.46 -11.59
C ASN A 360 -20.55 -15.72 -11.97
N ASP A 361 -21.66 -15.95 -11.29
CA ASP A 361 -22.54 -17.08 -11.54
C ASP A 361 -23.34 -16.86 -12.83
N ALA A 362 -23.59 -17.97 -13.53
CA ALA A 362 -24.33 -17.97 -14.81
C ALA A 362 -23.74 -17.03 -15.88
N HIS A 363 -22.45 -16.66 -15.74
CA HIS A 363 -21.76 -15.75 -16.66
C HIS A 363 -22.56 -14.44 -16.90
N LEU A 364 -23.08 -13.83 -15.82
CA LEU A 364 -23.77 -12.54 -15.89
C LEU A 364 -22.83 -11.44 -16.42
N LEU A 365 -21.56 -11.51 -16.08
CA LEU A 365 -20.49 -10.69 -16.65
C LEU A 365 -19.68 -11.51 -17.67
N PRO A 366 -19.20 -10.88 -18.78
CA PRO A 366 -19.39 -9.47 -19.14
C PRO A 366 -20.79 -9.17 -19.67
N ILE A 367 -21.25 -7.92 -19.46
CA ILE A 367 -22.52 -7.43 -20.01
C ILE A 367 -22.46 -7.41 -21.54
N ASN A 368 -23.42 -8.02 -22.20
CA ASN A 368 -23.48 -8.06 -23.65
C ASN A 368 -24.18 -6.81 -24.22
N LYS A 369 -23.38 -5.87 -24.76
CA LYS A 369 -23.89 -4.60 -25.35
C LYS A 369 -24.99 -4.81 -26.41
N ASN A 370 -24.93 -5.89 -27.19
CA ASN A 370 -25.87 -6.14 -28.28
C ASN A 370 -27.24 -6.64 -27.77
N LYS A 371 -27.28 -7.25 -26.60
CA LYS A 371 -28.50 -7.80 -26.01
C LYS A 371 -29.13 -6.89 -24.96
N THR A 372 -28.32 -6.11 -24.23
CA THR A 372 -28.78 -5.20 -23.18
C THR A 372 -29.25 -3.89 -23.76
N LYS A 373 -30.47 -3.46 -23.41
CA LYS A 373 -31.09 -2.22 -23.88
C LYS A 373 -31.21 -1.18 -22.78
N SER A 374 -31.24 -1.63 -21.52
CA SER A 374 -31.40 -0.76 -20.34
C SER A 374 -30.60 -1.22 -19.16
N ILE A 375 -29.99 -0.24 -18.44
CA ILE A 375 -29.24 -0.47 -17.22
C ILE A 375 -29.70 0.52 -16.16
N ALA A 376 -30.03 0.00 -14.96
CA ALA A 376 -30.25 0.80 -13.77
C ALA A 376 -28.96 0.85 -12.94
N VAL A 377 -28.32 2.01 -12.83
CA VAL A 377 -27.17 2.24 -11.95
C VAL A 377 -27.70 2.81 -10.63
N ILE A 378 -27.38 2.15 -9.54
CA ILE A 378 -27.95 2.39 -8.22
C ILE A 378 -26.86 2.59 -7.20
N GLY A 379 -27.05 3.55 -6.30
CA GLY A 379 -26.17 3.77 -5.16
C GLY A 379 -25.52 5.15 -5.14
N PHE A 380 -25.38 5.74 -3.95
CA PHE A 380 -24.71 7.05 -3.79
C PHE A 380 -23.25 7.02 -4.29
N ASN A 381 -22.52 5.93 -4.00
CA ASN A 381 -21.14 5.76 -4.45
C ASN A 381 -21.00 5.64 -5.98
N ALA A 382 -22.10 5.41 -6.71
CA ALA A 382 -22.07 5.36 -8.17
C ALA A 382 -21.68 6.71 -8.80
N ASP A 383 -21.97 7.82 -8.13
CA ASP A 383 -21.68 9.18 -8.64
C ASP A 383 -20.97 10.09 -7.62
N ARG A 384 -20.30 9.48 -6.62
CA ARG A 384 -19.51 10.21 -5.62
C ARG A 384 -18.04 10.29 -6.01
N LEU A 385 -17.44 11.49 -5.89
CA LEU A 385 -16.00 11.69 -5.99
C LEU A 385 -15.32 11.23 -4.69
N GLN A 386 -14.14 10.64 -4.79
CA GLN A 386 -13.44 10.00 -3.66
C GLN A 386 -12.08 10.62 -3.33
N SER A 387 -11.47 11.35 -4.27
CA SER A 387 -10.08 11.78 -4.18
C SER A 387 -9.75 12.68 -2.99
N MET A 388 -10.70 13.51 -2.57
CA MET A 388 -10.52 14.46 -1.47
C MET A 388 -10.71 13.83 -0.09
N GLY A 389 -11.04 12.53 -0.01
CA GLY A 389 -11.24 11.83 1.25
C GLY A 389 -9.99 11.09 1.74
N GLY A 390 -10.08 10.48 2.94
CA GLY A 390 -9.06 9.61 3.51
C GLY A 390 -8.08 10.26 4.48
N GLY A 391 -8.11 11.56 4.66
CA GLY A 391 -7.22 12.27 5.59
C GLY A 391 -5.96 12.83 4.93
N SER A 392 -4.76 12.58 5.48
CA SER A 392 -3.50 13.13 4.96
C SER A 392 -3.21 12.71 3.51
N SER A 393 -3.72 11.58 3.08
CA SER A 393 -3.54 11.04 1.73
C SER A 393 -4.47 11.63 0.66
N GLN A 394 -5.31 12.60 0.99
CA GLN A 394 -6.24 13.24 0.06
C GLN A 394 -5.52 13.85 -1.15
N VAL A 395 -6.16 13.80 -2.33
CA VAL A 395 -5.64 14.33 -3.58
C VAL A 395 -6.69 15.23 -4.22
N LYS A 396 -6.31 16.44 -4.62
CA LYS A 396 -7.15 17.29 -5.46
C LYS A 396 -7.00 16.81 -6.92
N ALA A 397 -7.88 15.88 -7.33
CA ALA A 397 -7.80 15.31 -8.67
C ALA A 397 -8.10 16.35 -9.75
N PHE A 398 -7.48 16.23 -10.91
CA PHE A 398 -7.85 17.03 -12.09
C PHE A 398 -9.30 16.81 -12.49
N TYR A 399 -9.72 15.56 -12.43
CA TYR A 399 -11.08 15.09 -12.65
C TYR A 399 -11.21 13.69 -12.05
N GLU A 400 -12.42 13.27 -11.86
CA GLU A 400 -12.73 11.88 -11.56
C GLU A 400 -13.84 11.36 -12.50
N ILE A 401 -13.64 10.17 -13.01
CA ILE A 401 -14.69 9.44 -13.75
C ILE A 401 -15.34 8.49 -12.74
N THR A 402 -16.53 8.88 -12.29
CA THR A 402 -17.35 8.05 -11.40
C THR A 402 -17.82 6.78 -12.09
N PRO A 403 -18.20 5.70 -11.36
CA PRO A 403 -18.81 4.52 -11.95
C PRO A 403 -19.97 4.83 -12.92
N LEU A 404 -20.88 5.70 -12.53
CA LEU A 404 -21.99 6.14 -13.39
C LEU A 404 -21.52 6.80 -14.68
N LYS A 405 -20.55 7.72 -14.58
CA LYS A 405 -19.98 8.41 -15.73
C LYS A 405 -19.26 7.43 -16.67
N GLY A 406 -18.48 6.51 -16.12
CA GLY A 406 -17.79 5.48 -16.91
C GLY A 406 -18.75 4.55 -17.64
N ILE A 407 -19.85 4.12 -16.99
CA ILE A 407 -20.91 3.33 -17.61
C ILE A 407 -21.59 4.12 -18.76
N LYS A 408 -21.91 5.39 -18.53
CA LYS A 408 -22.48 6.25 -19.59
C LYS A 408 -21.50 6.45 -20.75
N ASN A 409 -20.21 6.63 -20.47
CA ASN A 409 -19.19 6.78 -21.52
C ASN A 409 -19.12 5.55 -22.44
N ILE A 410 -19.12 4.35 -21.86
CA ILE A 410 -18.96 3.10 -22.64
C ILE A 410 -20.24 2.67 -23.35
N THR A 411 -21.41 3.05 -22.84
CA THR A 411 -22.71 2.73 -23.44
C THR A 411 -23.13 3.74 -24.51
N GLY A 412 -22.69 4.97 -24.40
CA GLY A 412 -23.12 6.06 -25.29
C GLY A 412 -24.65 6.16 -25.32
N ASN A 413 -25.22 6.28 -26.53
CA ASN A 413 -26.65 6.31 -26.76
C ASN A 413 -27.26 4.92 -27.09
N GLN A 414 -26.47 3.85 -27.01
CA GLN A 414 -26.92 2.51 -27.43
C GLN A 414 -27.73 1.80 -26.33
N ILE A 415 -27.47 2.13 -25.08
CA ILE A 415 -28.12 1.54 -23.91
C ILE A 415 -28.70 2.67 -23.06
N ASN A 416 -29.96 2.54 -22.67
CA ASN A 416 -30.60 3.50 -21.77
C ASN A 416 -30.09 3.30 -20.35
N VAL A 417 -29.35 4.27 -19.82
CA VAL A 417 -28.77 4.22 -18.45
C VAL A 417 -29.56 5.16 -17.55
N THR A 418 -30.26 4.59 -16.59
CA THR A 418 -30.94 5.34 -15.51
C THR A 418 -30.11 5.33 -14.22
N TYR A 419 -30.31 6.33 -13.37
CA TYR A 419 -29.66 6.41 -12.07
C TYR A 419 -30.70 6.53 -10.95
N SER A 420 -30.44 5.82 -9.84
CA SER A 420 -31.18 5.95 -8.59
C SER A 420 -30.21 6.01 -7.42
N GLN A 421 -30.38 6.97 -6.51
CA GLN A 421 -29.48 7.20 -5.39
C GLN A 421 -29.40 6.02 -4.42
N GLY A 422 -30.52 5.36 -4.12
CA GLY A 422 -30.64 4.16 -3.28
C GLY A 422 -30.41 4.36 -1.80
N TYR A 423 -29.41 5.14 -1.39
CA TYR A 423 -29.11 5.48 -0.01
C TYR A 423 -28.47 6.86 0.11
N SER A 424 -28.38 7.41 1.32
CA SER A 424 -27.74 8.69 1.59
C SER A 424 -26.54 8.52 2.52
N ILE A 425 -25.53 9.39 2.40
CA ILE A 425 -24.33 9.40 3.22
C ILE A 425 -24.33 10.63 4.12
N PHE A 426 -24.66 10.42 5.39
CA PHE A 426 -24.50 11.38 6.48
C PHE A 426 -24.42 10.65 7.82
N ARG A 427 -23.94 11.33 8.86
CA ARG A 427 -23.79 10.71 10.18
C ARG A 427 -25.12 10.23 10.74
N GLY A 428 -25.23 8.91 11.02
CA GLY A 428 -26.44 8.27 11.51
C GLY A 428 -27.45 7.89 10.43
N ALA A 429 -27.10 8.00 9.13
CA ALA A 429 -27.98 7.53 8.07
C ALA A 429 -28.25 6.02 8.19
N THR A 430 -29.51 5.64 8.00
CA THR A 430 -30.01 4.26 7.99
C THR A 430 -30.75 3.97 6.69
N ALA A 431 -31.36 2.81 6.57
CA ALA A 431 -32.16 2.44 5.41
C ALA A 431 -33.31 3.44 5.16
N ASP A 432 -33.37 4.02 3.97
CA ASP A 432 -34.44 4.91 3.53
C ASP A 432 -35.42 4.13 2.64
N ALA A 433 -36.59 3.86 3.17
CA ALA A 433 -37.60 3.06 2.50
C ALA A 433 -38.10 3.69 1.17
N LYS A 434 -38.03 5.01 1.02
CA LYS A 434 -38.38 5.70 -0.23
C LYS A 434 -37.33 5.48 -1.29
N LEU A 435 -36.06 5.75 -0.96
CA LEU A 435 -34.93 5.56 -1.87
C LEU A 435 -34.78 4.09 -2.29
N ILE A 436 -35.02 3.14 -1.37
CA ILE A 436 -34.97 1.71 -1.66
C ILE A 436 -36.09 1.31 -2.63
N ARG A 437 -37.32 1.81 -2.45
CA ARG A 437 -38.41 1.55 -3.41
C ARG A 437 -38.12 2.11 -4.79
N GLU A 438 -37.67 3.36 -4.89
CA GLU A 438 -37.30 4.01 -6.14
C GLU A 438 -36.18 3.21 -6.87
N ALA A 439 -35.20 2.71 -6.14
CA ALA A 439 -34.13 1.88 -6.68
C ALA A 439 -34.63 0.51 -7.18
N ALA A 440 -35.50 -0.16 -6.41
CA ALA A 440 -36.11 -1.42 -6.81
C ALA A 440 -37.02 -1.25 -8.05
N ASP A 441 -37.78 -0.16 -8.12
CA ASP A 441 -38.60 0.18 -9.28
C ASP A 441 -37.74 0.44 -10.53
N ALA A 442 -36.63 1.15 -10.40
CA ALA A 442 -35.68 1.36 -11.48
C ALA A 442 -35.07 0.03 -11.96
N ALA A 443 -34.67 -0.81 -11.02
CA ALA A 443 -34.09 -2.13 -11.31
C ALA A 443 -35.08 -3.06 -12.04
N SER A 444 -36.37 -3.05 -11.61
CA SER A 444 -37.40 -3.92 -12.21
C SER A 444 -37.68 -3.60 -13.68
N LYS A 445 -37.36 -2.38 -14.13
CA LYS A 445 -37.58 -1.88 -15.54
C LYS A 445 -36.33 -2.00 -16.41
N ALA A 446 -35.21 -2.47 -15.84
CA ALA A 446 -33.94 -2.58 -16.54
C ALA A 446 -33.59 -4.04 -16.88
N ASP A 447 -32.86 -4.27 -17.96
CA ASP A 447 -32.34 -5.59 -18.31
C ASP A 447 -31.26 -6.04 -17.31
N VAL A 448 -30.48 -5.07 -16.82
CA VAL A 448 -29.40 -5.27 -15.83
C VAL A 448 -29.46 -4.16 -14.78
N ALA A 449 -29.30 -4.51 -13.51
CA ALA A 449 -29.07 -3.55 -12.44
C ALA A 449 -27.61 -3.61 -11.97
N ILE A 450 -27.03 -2.45 -11.68
CA ILE A 450 -25.68 -2.33 -11.12
C ILE A 450 -25.79 -1.52 -9.84
N VAL A 451 -25.59 -2.20 -8.68
CA VAL A 451 -25.57 -1.53 -7.38
C VAL A 451 -24.13 -1.21 -7.02
N VAL A 452 -23.81 0.06 -6.82
CA VAL A 452 -22.49 0.53 -6.36
C VAL A 452 -22.60 0.94 -4.89
N GLY A 453 -22.05 0.11 -4.02
CA GLY A 453 -22.09 0.29 -2.59
C GLY A 453 -20.73 0.14 -1.94
N GLY A 454 -20.72 -0.06 -0.62
CA GLY A 454 -19.52 -0.29 0.17
C GLY A 454 -19.20 0.85 1.15
N TRP A 455 -17.93 1.00 1.44
CA TRP A 455 -17.41 2.00 2.35
C TRP A 455 -17.26 3.38 1.72
N THR A 456 -16.91 4.36 2.52
CA THR A 456 -16.56 5.73 2.13
C THR A 456 -15.49 6.27 3.07
N HIS A 457 -14.74 7.27 2.62
CA HIS A 457 -13.74 7.95 3.46
C HIS A 457 -14.35 8.80 4.59
N GLY A 458 -15.63 9.09 4.55
CA GLY A 458 -16.30 9.89 5.56
C GLY A 458 -17.55 10.56 5.03
N TYR A 459 -18.11 11.47 5.83
CA TYR A 459 -19.35 12.16 5.51
C TYR A 459 -19.08 13.42 4.69
N ASP A 460 -18.24 14.32 5.20
CA ASP A 460 -17.80 15.55 4.54
C ASP A 460 -16.28 15.58 4.43
N TYR A 461 -15.76 15.49 3.21
CA TYR A 461 -14.31 15.46 2.95
C TYR A 461 -13.60 16.80 3.20
N ASN A 462 -14.34 17.90 3.39
CA ASN A 462 -13.79 19.19 3.77
C ASN A 462 -13.62 19.35 5.28
N ASN A 463 -14.14 18.39 6.06
CA ASN A 463 -14.10 18.42 7.51
C ASN A 463 -13.43 17.15 8.06
N TRP A 464 -12.20 17.28 8.57
CA TRP A 464 -11.47 16.15 9.19
C TRP A 464 -12.27 15.47 10.31
N GLY A 465 -13.04 16.22 11.09
CA GLY A 465 -13.89 15.67 12.14
C GLY A 465 -15.05 14.79 11.66
N ASP A 466 -15.33 14.80 10.35
CA ASP A 466 -16.32 13.94 9.70
C ASP A 466 -15.72 12.72 9.00
N ASN A 467 -14.42 12.46 9.18
CA ASN A 467 -13.79 11.21 8.79
C ASN A 467 -14.52 10.04 9.45
N ALA A 468 -14.73 8.98 8.68
CA ALA A 468 -15.36 7.75 9.14
C ALA A 468 -15.02 6.61 8.20
N TYR A 469 -15.02 5.38 8.70
CA TYR A 469 -14.79 4.17 7.92
C TYR A 469 -13.36 4.09 7.33
N ASP A 470 -13.16 4.44 6.05
CA ASP A 470 -11.87 4.34 5.37
C ASP A 470 -11.15 5.69 5.40
N ALA A 471 -10.66 6.09 6.57
CA ALA A 471 -9.95 7.35 6.73
C ALA A 471 -8.97 7.32 7.90
N GLU A 472 -8.01 8.22 7.86
CA GLU A 472 -7.09 8.49 8.96
C GLU A 472 -7.86 9.00 10.18
N ASP A 473 -7.40 8.64 11.39
CA ASP A 473 -8.03 8.86 12.71
C ASP A 473 -9.38 8.12 12.94
N ALA A 474 -9.82 7.28 12.01
CA ALA A 474 -11.11 6.61 12.12
C ALA A 474 -11.02 5.13 11.75
N ASP A 475 -11.16 4.24 12.74
CA ASP A 475 -11.42 2.82 12.46
C ASP A 475 -12.90 2.57 12.18
N LYS A 476 -13.19 1.58 11.34
CA LYS A 476 -14.56 1.12 11.10
C LYS A 476 -15.15 0.53 12.38
N PRO A 477 -16.43 0.76 12.66
CA PRO A 477 -17.09 0.18 13.84
C PRO A 477 -17.19 -1.35 13.76
N ASP A 478 -17.40 -1.87 12.56
CA ASP A 478 -17.55 -3.28 12.21
C ASP A 478 -17.31 -3.51 10.71
N MET A 479 -17.75 -4.64 10.19
CA MET A 479 -17.68 -4.97 8.76
C MET A 479 -19.03 -4.82 8.04
N ASN A 480 -20.11 -4.40 8.72
CA ASN A 480 -21.42 -4.29 8.09
C ASN A 480 -21.44 -3.17 7.04
N MET A 481 -22.25 -3.33 6.01
CA MET A 481 -22.48 -2.26 5.05
C MET A 481 -23.24 -1.09 5.72
N PRO A 482 -22.68 0.14 5.69
CA PRO A 482 -23.33 1.28 6.30
C PRO A 482 -24.56 1.76 5.50
N PHE A 483 -25.36 2.65 6.10
CA PHE A 483 -26.43 3.41 5.42
C PHE A 483 -27.62 2.57 4.91
N GLY A 484 -27.86 1.37 5.45
CA GLY A 484 -28.95 0.51 4.99
C GLY A 484 -28.73 -0.11 3.61
N GLN A 485 -27.48 -0.28 3.21
CA GLN A 485 -27.16 -0.83 1.90
C GLN A 485 -27.50 -2.32 1.77
N ASP A 486 -27.50 -3.10 2.85
CA ASP A 486 -27.93 -4.50 2.80
C ASP A 486 -29.41 -4.63 2.42
N GLU A 487 -30.27 -3.78 2.97
CA GLU A 487 -31.70 -3.72 2.66
C GLU A 487 -31.93 -3.30 1.20
N LEU A 488 -31.16 -2.30 0.73
CA LEU A 488 -31.18 -1.86 -0.67
C LEU A 488 -30.80 -3.00 -1.61
N ILE A 489 -29.66 -3.66 -1.37
CA ILE A 489 -29.16 -4.73 -2.24
C ILE A 489 -30.17 -5.87 -2.29
N ASN A 490 -30.73 -6.30 -1.16
CA ASN A 490 -31.76 -7.34 -1.13
C ASN A 490 -33.03 -6.95 -1.91
N ALA A 491 -33.49 -5.70 -1.80
CA ALA A 491 -34.64 -5.20 -2.54
C ALA A 491 -34.38 -5.20 -4.05
N VAL A 492 -33.20 -4.76 -4.47
CA VAL A 492 -32.79 -4.72 -5.87
C VAL A 492 -32.62 -6.13 -6.45
N LEU A 493 -31.99 -7.05 -5.74
CA LEU A 493 -31.84 -8.47 -6.13
C LEU A 493 -33.20 -9.15 -6.31
N LYS A 494 -34.16 -8.84 -5.44
CA LYS A 494 -35.54 -9.34 -5.56
C LYS A 494 -36.28 -8.77 -6.78
N ALA A 495 -36.04 -7.50 -7.11
CA ALA A 495 -36.67 -6.82 -8.23
C ALA A 495 -36.04 -7.20 -9.57
N ASN A 496 -34.74 -7.44 -9.62
CA ASN A 496 -34.01 -7.83 -10.81
C ASN A 496 -32.90 -8.85 -10.47
N PRO A 497 -33.06 -10.14 -10.83
CA PRO A 497 -32.06 -11.16 -10.58
C PRO A 497 -30.79 -11.02 -11.45
N ASN A 498 -30.77 -10.13 -12.43
CA ASN A 498 -29.58 -9.77 -13.21
C ASN A 498 -28.88 -8.55 -12.59
N THR A 499 -28.68 -8.60 -11.29
CA THR A 499 -28.02 -7.54 -10.53
C THR A 499 -26.53 -7.87 -10.32
N ILE A 500 -25.69 -6.88 -10.63
CA ILE A 500 -24.26 -6.86 -10.37
C ILE A 500 -24.02 -5.95 -9.16
N VAL A 501 -23.32 -6.44 -8.14
CA VAL A 501 -22.94 -5.64 -6.98
C VAL A 501 -21.48 -5.23 -7.10
N VAL A 502 -21.21 -3.93 -7.08
CA VAL A 502 -19.88 -3.33 -7.10
C VAL A 502 -19.59 -2.77 -5.71
N LEU A 503 -18.55 -3.27 -5.06
CA LEU A 503 -18.11 -2.86 -3.75
C LEU A 503 -16.95 -1.87 -3.86
N MET A 504 -17.11 -0.69 -3.28
CA MET A 504 -16.04 0.28 -3.09
C MET A 504 -15.56 0.23 -1.62
N GLY A 505 -14.27 0.50 -1.40
CA GLY A 505 -13.69 0.54 -0.06
C GLY A 505 -12.37 -0.20 0.08
N SER A 506 -11.76 -0.08 1.24
CA SER A 506 -10.39 -0.53 1.52
C SER A 506 -10.21 -2.03 1.76
N GLY A 507 -11.29 -2.76 1.95
CA GLY A 507 -11.18 -4.15 2.40
C GLY A 507 -12.50 -4.88 2.56
N PRO A 508 -12.52 -5.92 3.40
CA PRO A 508 -13.66 -6.80 3.57
C PRO A 508 -14.90 -6.08 4.06
N ILE A 509 -16.03 -6.44 3.48
CA ILE A 509 -17.37 -6.06 3.90
C ILE A 509 -18.14 -7.35 4.18
N ASP A 510 -18.96 -7.38 5.22
CA ASP A 510 -19.86 -8.49 5.48
C ASP A 510 -20.98 -8.51 4.41
N VAL A 511 -20.90 -9.48 3.53
CA VAL A 511 -21.85 -9.68 2.43
C VAL A 511 -22.79 -10.85 2.68
N SER A 512 -22.75 -11.44 3.89
CA SER A 512 -23.45 -12.68 4.25
C SER A 512 -24.96 -12.62 4.03
N LYS A 513 -25.55 -11.43 4.16
CA LYS A 513 -26.99 -11.22 4.03
C LYS A 513 -27.54 -11.34 2.61
N TRP A 514 -26.69 -11.28 1.58
CA TRP A 514 -27.13 -11.24 0.18
C TRP A 514 -26.19 -11.96 -0.81
N VAL A 515 -24.99 -12.36 -0.42
CA VAL A 515 -24.00 -12.97 -1.31
C VAL A 515 -24.50 -14.20 -2.06
N ASN A 516 -25.37 -15.01 -1.43
CA ASN A 516 -25.94 -16.20 -2.05
C ASN A 516 -26.92 -15.87 -3.18
N ASN A 517 -27.60 -14.72 -3.12
CA ASN A 517 -28.54 -14.26 -4.12
C ASN A 517 -27.91 -13.42 -5.24
N ALA A 518 -26.74 -12.84 -4.99
CA ALA A 518 -26.02 -12.06 -5.99
C ALA A 518 -25.29 -12.96 -6.98
N LYS A 519 -25.55 -12.79 -8.28
CA LYS A 519 -24.87 -13.56 -9.34
C LYS A 519 -23.48 -13.03 -9.64
N ALA A 520 -23.25 -11.72 -9.56
CA ALA A 520 -21.96 -11.12 -9.82
C ALA A 520 -21.59 -10.08 -8.76
N ILE A 521 -20.35 -10.15 -8.29
CA ILE A 521 -19.77 -9.25 -7.27
C ILE A 521 -18.39 -8.82 -7.74
N VAL A 522 -18.14 -7.52 -7.73
CA VAL A 522 -16.88 -6.88 -8.12
C VAL A 522 -16.37 -6.03 -6.97
N GLN A 523 -15.12 -6.22 -6.55
CA GLN A 523 -14.43 -5.33 -5.61
C GLN A 523 -13.65 -4.28 -6.41
N ALA A 524 -14.09 -3.03 -6.34
CA ALA A 524 -13.51 -1.93 -7.12
C ALA A 524 -12.48 -1.10 -6.32
N TRP A 525 -12.38 -1.26 -4.99
CA TRP A 525 -11.51 -0.46 -4.11
C TRP A 525 -11.84 1.03 -4.17
N TYR A 526 -10.82 1.90 -4.12
CA TYR A 526 -10.82 3.30 -4.57
C TYR A 526 -9.93 3.37 -5.80
N PRO A 527 -10.50 3.31 -7.01
CA PRO A 527 -9.76 2.98 -8.23
C PRO A 527 -9.15 4.20 -8.94
N GLY A 528 -9.02 5.34 -8.25
CA GLY A 528 -8.42 6.55 -8.80
C GLY A 528 -9.27 7.31 -9.81
N MET A 529 -8.68 8.36 -10.42
CA MET A 529 -9.41 9.29 -11.28
C MET A 529 -10.05 8.67 -12.53
N GLU A 530 -9.49 7.58 -13.04
CA GLU A 530 -9.99 6.82 -14.20
C GLU A 530 -10.81 5.58 -13.80
N GLY A 531 -11.15 5.46 -12.52
CA GLY A 531 -11.79 4.27 -11.95
C GLY A 531 -13.09 3.87 -12.61
N GLY A 532 -13.95 4.83 -12.94
CA GLY A 532 -15.21 4.55 -13.63
C GLY A 532 -15.02 4.02 -15.05
N ASN A 533 -14.02 4.52 -15.79
CA ASN A 533 -13.67 3.99 -17.11
C ASN A 533 -13.10 2.57 -17.00
N ALA A 534 -12.20 2.32 -16.05
CA ALA A 534 -11.63 0.99 -15.81
C ALA A 534 -12.72 -0.03 -15.45
N LEU A 535 -13.57 0.32 -14.47
CA LEU A 535 -14.70 -0.53 -14.03
C LEU A 535 -15.63 -0.84 -15.19
N SER A 536 -16.07 0.16 -15.95
CA SER A 536 -16.99 -0.07 -17.06
C SER A 536 -16.40 -0.96 -18.13
N ARG A 537 -15.12 -0.81 -18.48
CA ARG A 537 -14.44 -1.68 -19.44
C ARG A 537 -14.37 -3.15 -18.97
N ILE A 538 -14.21 -3.37 -17.66
CA ILE A 538 -14.32 -4.71 -17.07
C ILE A 538 -15.75 -5.22 -17.18
N LEU A 539 -16.75 -4.45 -16.72
CA LEU A 539 -18.16 -4.87 -16.75
C LEU A 539 -18.65 -5.24 -18.15
N PHE A 540 -18.14 -4.58 -19.18
CA PHE A 540 -18.53 -4.84 -20.59
C PHE A 540 -17.55 -5.75 -21.35
N GLY A 541 -16.52 -6.29 -20.69
CA GLY A 541 -15.62 -7.28 -21.28
C GLY A 541 -14.57 -6.74 -22.24
N GLU A 542 -14.38 -5.41 -22.30
CA GLU A 542 -13.25 -4.83 -23.05
C GLU A 542 -11.92 -5.10 -22.35
N VAL A 543 -11.97 -5.30 -21.04
CA VAL A 543 -10.86 -5.76 -20.20
C VAL A 543 -11.29 -7.02 -19.47
N ASN A 544 -10.49 -8.07 -19.57
CA ASN A 544 -10.69 -9.27 -18.77
C ASN A 544 -10.10 -9.04 -17.36
N PRO A 545 -10.90 -9.16 -16.26
CA PRO A 545 -10.40 -8.95 -14.90
C PRO A 545 -9.25 -9.90 -14.58
N SER A 546 -8.25 -9.37 -13.90
CA SER A 546 -7.06 -10.11 -13.50
C SER A 546 -6.57 -9.78 -12.10
N GLY A 547 -7.29 -8.92 -11.39
CA GLY A 547 -7.02 -8.56 -10.01
C GLY A 547 -7.20 -9.77 -9.09
N LYS A 548 -6.37 -9.84 -8.04
CA LYS A 548 -6.42 -10.87 -7.00
C LYS A 548 -6.44 -10.20 -5.63
N LEU A 549 -7.25 -10.72 -4.71
CA LEU A 549 -7.35 -10.17 -3.36
C LEU A 549 -5.97 -10.19 -2.66
N PRO A 550 -5.50 -9.06 -2.13
CA PRO A 550 -4.26 -8.98 -1.37
C PRO A 550 -4.48 -9.28 0.12
N MET A 551 -5.70 -9.62 0.50
CA MET A 551 -6.11 -9.99 1.84
C MET A 551 -7.28 -10.96 1.82
N THR A 552 -7.43 -11.72 2.89
CA THR A 552 -8.58 -12.61 3.12
C THR A 552 -9.81 -11.79 3.45
N PHE A 553 -10.94 -12.12 2.85
CA PHE A 553 -12.24 -11.58 3.22
C PHE A 553 -12.93 -12.56 4.18
N PRO A 554 -13.03 -12.26 5.47
CA PRO A 554 -13.78 -13.09 6.43
C PRO A 554 -15.28 -13.06 6.14
N LYS A 555 -16.02 -14.06 6.61
CA LYS A 555 -17.49 -14.04 6.55
C LYS A 555 -18.05 -13.00 7.50
N ILE A 556 -17.55 -12.97 8.72
CA ILE A 556 -17.95 -12.04 9.78
C ILE A 556 -16.76 -11.55 10.58
N LEU A 557 -16.88 -10.42 11.22
CA LEU A 557 -15.80 -9.84 12.03
C LEU A 557 -15.37 -10.72 13.21
N ALA A 558 -16.26 -11.57 13.73
CA ALA A 558 -15.92 -12.47 14.82
C ALA A 558 -14.93 -13.58 14.43
N ASP A 559 -14.74 -13.84 13.14
CA ASP A 559 -13.87 -14.90 12.63
C ASP A 559 -12.44 -14.43 12.33
N VAL A 560 -12.13 -13.16 12.55
CA VAL A 560 -10.78 -12.64 12.28
C VAL A 560 -9.76 -13.09 13.34
N PRO A 561 -8.48 -13.31 12.97
CA PRO A 561 -7.47 -13.86 13.87
C PRO A 561 -7.27 -13.04 15.15
N GLU A 562 -7.24 -11.73 15.08
CA GLU A 562 -7.04 -10.86 16.24
C GLU A 562 -8.19 -10.91 17.26
N ARG A 563 -9.36 -11.42 16.89
CA ARG A 563 -10.49 -11.64 17.79
C ARG A 563 -10.56 -13.06 18.32
N LYS A 564 -10.05 -14.03 17.57
CA LYS A 564 -10.03 -15.45 17.95
C LYS A 564 -8.81 -15.83 18.79
N LEU A 565 -7.64 -15.33 18.41
CA LEU A 565 -6.36 -15.64 19.04
C LEU A 565 -5.80 -14.47 19.86
N GLY A 566 -6.24 -13.27 19.57
CA GLY A 566 -5.73 -12.04 20.13
C GLY A 566 -6.65 -11.41 21.16
N MET A 567 -6.14 -10.33 21.73
CA MET A 567 -6.90 -9.44 22.60
C MET A 567 -7.10 -8.12 21.87
N TYR A 568 -7.93 -8.12 20.82
CA TYR A 568 -8.30 -6.87 20.19
C TYR A 568 -9.25 -6.09 21.07
N SER A 569 -8.83 -4.91 21.52
CA SER A 569 -9.69 -3.93 22.16
C SER A 569 -9.41 -2.56 21.58
N LYS A 570 -10.38 -2.02 20.85
CA LYS A 570 -10.30 -0.66 20.29
C LYS A 570 -10.24 0.44 21.35
N ASP A 571 -10.50 0.11 22.61
CA ASP A 571 -10.49 1.06 23.74
C ASP A 571 -9.25 0.91 24.63
N SER A 572 -8.40 -0.10 24.37
CA SER A 572 -7.18 -0.33 25.14
C SER A 572 -6.04 0.56 24.65
N LEU A 573 -5.23 1.04 25.60
CA LEU A 573 -3.94 1.70 25.32
C LEU A 573 -2.78 0.70 25.21
N THR A 574 -3.04 -0.59 25.43
CA THR A 574 -2.07 -1.67 25.19
C THR A 574 -2.70 -2.75 24.34
N MET A 575 -2.08 -3.06 23.22
CA MET A 575 -2.52 -4.12 22.31
C MET A 575 -1.53 -5.27 22.31
N TYR A 576 -2.02 -6.44 22.66
CA TYR A 576 -1.25 -7.68 22.58
C TYR A 576 -1.55 -8.36 21.23
N TYR A 577 -0.53 -8.47 20.37
CA TYR A 577 -0.64 -9.16 19.07
C TYR A 577 -0.41 -10.66 19.29
N THR A 578 -1.33 -11.31 20.02
CA THR A 578 -1.29 -12.74 20.37
C THR A 578 -1.75 -13.64 19.23
N ASP A 579 -2.27 -13.09 18.15
CA ASP A 579 -2.42 -13.73 16.84
C ASP A 579 -1.06 -14.09 16.21
N ASP A 580 0.01 -13.47 16.69
CA ASP A 580 1.40 -13.78 16.39
C ASP A 580 1.66 -13.85 14.87
N ILE A 581 2.17 -14.97 14.35
CA ILE A 581 2.42 -15.16 12.90
C ILE A 581 1.15 -15.51 12.11
N TYR A 582 0.02 -15.73 12.79
CA TYR A 582 -1.23 -16.17 12.16
C TYR A 582 -2.11 -15.01 11.71
N VAL A 583 -1.55 -14.12 10.88
CA VAL A 583 -2.26 -12.99 10.27
C VAL A 583 -2.87 -13.43 8.94
N GLY A 584 -4.11 -13.01 8.66
CA GLY A 584 -4.81 -13.25 7.41
C GLY A 584 -4.91 -14.75 7.07
N TYR A 585 -4.66 -15.11 5.79
CA TYR A 585 -4.81 -16.51 5.31
C TYR A 585 -3.99 -17.52 6.12
N ARG A 586 -2.89 -17.11 6.76
CA ARG A 586 -2.11 -17.99 7.64
C ARG A 586 -2.95 -18.56 8.78
N TYR A 587 -3.83 -17.71 9.34
CA TYR A 587 -4.81 -18.15 10.33
C TYR A 587 -5.89 -19.02 9.71
N TYR A 588 -6.58 -18.54 8.67
CA TYR A 588 -7.73 -19.22 8.08
C TYR A 588 -7.38 -20.62 7.59
N ASP A 589 -6.19 -20.77 7.02
CA ASP A 589 -5.74 -22.03 6.48
C ASP A 589 -5.24 -23.00 7.56
N THR A 590 -4.53 -22.49 8.59
CA THR A 590 -4.00 -23.31 9.69
C THR A 590 -5.10 -23.83 10.62
N TYR A 591 -6.08 -22.97 10.92
CA TYR A 591 -7.19 -23.32 11.83
C TYR A 591 -8.44 -23.80 11.08
N ASN A 592 -8.35 -24.01 9.77
CA ASN A 592 -9.44 -24.49 8.90
C ASN A 592 -10.73 -23.66 9.04
N VAL A 593 -10.58 -22.33 9.15
CA VAL A 593 -11.69 -21.38 9.15
C VAL A 593 -12.03 -21.01 7.71
N GLU A 594 -13.30 -21.13 7.32
CA GLU A 594 -13.72 -20.87 5.94
C GLU A 594 -13.95 -19.37 5.72
N PRO A 595 -13.14 -18.68 4.88
CA PRO A 595 -13.34 -17.27 4.56
C PRO A 595 -14.52 -17.07 3.59
N GLN A 596 -15.00 -15.84 3.44
CA GLN A 596 -15.94 -15.49 2.37
C GLN A 596 -15.24 -15.49 1.00
N PHE A 597 -14.04 -14.91 0.93
CA PHE A 597 -13.15 -15.01 -0.22
C PHE A 597 -11.71 -15.14 0.26
N ALA A 598 -10.99 -16.09 -0.31
CA ALA A 598 -9.64 -16.41 0.12
C ALA A 598 -8.61 -15.37 -0.33
N PHE A 599 -7.49 -15.26 0.36
CA PHE A 599 -6.31 -14.53 -0.12
C PHE A 599 -5.89 -15.02 -1.51
N GLY A 600 -5.60 -14.08 -2.41
CA GLY A 600 -5.25 -14.38 -3.79
C GLY A 600 -6.44 -14.70 -4.70
N HIS A 601 -7.68 -14.76 -4.18
CA HIS A 601 -8.88 -15.00 -4.98
C HIS A 601 -9.16 -13.85 -5.95
N GLY A 602 -9.64 -14.21 -7.14
CA GLY A 602 -10.10 -13.32 -8.19
C GLY A 602 -10.36 -14.12 -9.46
N LEU A 603 -11.52 -13.90 -10.06
CA LEU A 603 -11.98 -14.60 -11.25
C LEU A 603 -11.56 -13.90 -12.53
N SER A 604 -11.67 -14.62 -13.65
CA SER A 604 -11.41 -14.14 -15.00
C SER A 604 -12.57 -14.55 -15.91
N TYR A 605 -12.73 -13.88 -17.04
CA TYR A 605 -13.65 -14.31 -18.11
C TYR A 605 -13.12 -15.47 -18.93
N THR A 606 -11.92 -15.95 -18.63
CA THR A 606 -11.32 -17.16 -19.22
C THR A 606 -10.89 -18.15 -18.12
N ASN A 607 -10.50 -19.34 -18.51
CA ASN A 607 -10.05 -20.39 -17.61
C ASN A 607 -8.57 -20.71 -17.84
N PHE A 608 -7.88 -21.10 -16.77
CA PHE A 608 -6.49 -21.51 -16.83
C PHE A 608 -6.30 -22.91 -16.27
N SER A 609 -5.48 -23.74 -16.91
CA SER A 609 -5.04 -25.02 -16.40
C SER A 609 -3.56 -24.99 -16.02
N TYR A 610 -3.20 -25.75 -15.00
CA TYR A 610 -1.83 -25.88 -14.51
C TYR A 610 -1.38 -27.34 -14.67
N SER A 611 -0.13 -27.54 -15.09
CA SER A 611 0.41 -28.90 -15.31
C SER A 611 1.94 -28.92 -15.25
N GLY A 612 2.53 -30.12 -15.29
CA GLY A 612 3.97 -30.31 -15.48
C GLY A 612 4.83 -29.81 -14.33
N LEU A 613 4.34 -29.90 -13.08
CA LEU A 613 5.11 -29.47 -11.91
C LEU A 613 6.42 -30.23 -11.80
N LYS A 614 7.52 -29.50 -11.76
CA LYS A 614 8.87 -29.98 -11.49
C LYS A 614 9.48 -29.12 -10.38
N ILE A 615 9.95 -29.78 -9.33
CA ILE A 615 10.63 -29.12 -8.21
C ILE A 615 12.05 -29.70 -8.14
N THR A 616 13.04 -28.81 -8.15
CA THR A 616 14.46 -29.18 -8.01
C THR A 616 15.06 -28.43 -6.85
N GLY A 617 15.63 -29.15 -5.87
CA GLY A 617 16.36 -28.59 -4.74
C GLY A 617 17.85 -28.55 -4.99
N SER A 618 18.56 -27.55 -4.49
CA SER A 618 20.00 -27.42 -4.51
C SER A 618 20.49 -26.65 -3.27
N GLY A 619 21.12 -27.36 -2.34
CA GLY A 619 21.55 -26.79 -1.06
C GLY A 619 20.37 -26.22 -0.30
N LYS A 620 20.34 -24.91 -0.09
CA LYS A 620 19.28 -24.18 0.62
C LYS A 620 18.23 -23.53 -0.31
N ASN A 621 18.25 -23.85 -1.60
CA ASN A 621 17.39 -23.23 -2.60
C ASN A 621 16.55 -24.28 -3.33
N ALA A 622 15.44 -23.84 -3.93
CA ALA A 622 14.65 -24.67 -4.81
C ALA A 622 14.16 -23.87 -6.03
N SER A 623 13.95 -24.58 -7.13
CA SER A 623 13.31 -24.03 -8.34
C SER A 623 12.01 -24.79 -8.59
N VAL A 624 10.92 -24.06 -8.74
CA VAL A 624 9.56 -24.58 -8.97
C VAL A 624 9.17 -24.19 -10.39
N THR A 625 9.11 -25.19 -11.28
CA THR A 625 8.74 -24.99 -12.69
C THR A 625 7.43 -25.72 -12.98
N PHE A 626 6.53 -25.05 -13.67
CA PHE A 626 5.23 -25.59 -14.08
C PHE A 626 4.71 -24.86 -15.31
N MET A 627 3.67 -25.39 -15.92
CA MET A 627 3.05 -24.81 -17.12
C MET A 627 1.67 -24.29 -16.78
N VAL A 628 1.35 -23.09 -17.28
CA VAL A 628 0.01 -22.49 -17.23
C VAL A 628 -0.49 -22.32 -18.67
N LYS A 629 -1.74 -22.76 -18.93
CA LYS A 629 -2.39 -22.65 -20.24
C LYS A 629 -3.74 -21.96 -20.10
N ASN A 630 -4.02 -21.01 -20.98
CA ASN A 630 -5.36 -20.45 -21.15
C ASN A 630 -6.22 -21.47 -21.92
N THR A 631 -7.26 -22.00 -21.27
CA THR A 631 -8.16 -23.02 -21.86
C THR A 631 -9.49 -22.44 -22.33
N GLY A 632 -9.71 -21.14 -22.14
CA GLY A 632 -10.93 -20.48 -22.60
C GLY A 632 -10.74 -19.73 -23.92
N ASN A 633 -11.72 -18.90 -24.27
CA ASN A 633 -11.86 -18.29 -25.59
C ASN A 633 -11.45 -16.81 -25.65
N VAL A 634 -11.06 -16.20 -24.54
CA VAL A 634 -10.61 -14.81 -24.48
C VAL A 634 -9.21 -14.71 -23.87
N ALA A 635 -8.44 -13.73 -24.29
CA ALA A 635 -7.15 -13.44 -23.66
C ALA A 635 -7.35 -13.05 -22.19
N GLY A 636 -6.42 -13.46 -21.33
CA GLY A 636 -6.48 -13.12 -19.91
C GLY A 636 -5.14 -13.21 -19.23
N ALA A 637 -5.04 -12.59 -18.07
CA ALA A 637 -3.88 -12.71 -17.19
C ALA A 637 -4.22 -13.58 -15.97
N GLU A 638 -3.27 -14.43 -15.59
CA GLU A 638 -3.33 -15.27 -14.39
C GLU A 638 -2.17 -14.94 -13.46
N VAL A 639 -2.41 -14.99 -12.17
CA VAL A 639 -1.37 -14.89 -11.15
C VAL A 639 -1.13 -16.28 -10.56
N ALA A 640 -0.06 -16.91 -10.99
CA ALA A 640 0.37 -18.20 -10.45
C ALA A 640 1.12 -17.99 -9.14
N GLN A 641 0.60 -18.55 -8.04
CA GLN A 641 1.06 -18.35 -6.67
C GLN A 641 1.72 -19.63 -6.15
N VAL A 642 2.89 -19.51 -5.51
CA VAL A 642 3.66 -20.61 -4.93
C VAL A 642 3.70 -20.47 -3.42
N TYR A 643 3.21 -21.49 -2.74
CA TYR A 643 3.16 -21.58 -1.28
C TYR A 643 4.08 -22.68 -0.78
N VAL A 644 4.73 -22.43 0.35
CA VAL A 644 5.66 -23.35 1.01
C VAL A 644 5.12 -23.71 2.39
N HIS A 645 5.23 -24.99 2.76
CA HIS A 645 4.99 -25.52 4.09
C HIS A 645 6.12 -26.44 4.51
N GLN A 646 6.60 -26.32 5.72
CA GLN A 646 7.57 -27.25 6.31
C GLN A 646 6.83 -28.40 7.01
N ASN A 647 6.99 -29.63 6.52
CA ASN A 647 6.20 -30.77 7.00
C ASN A 647 6.46 -31.12 8.46
N THR A 648 7.69 -30.93 8.93
CA THR A 648 8.08 -31.13 10.33
C THR A 648 8.97 -29.96 10.75
N SER A 649 8.56 -29.23 11.77
CA SER A 649 9.28 -28.06 12.29
C SER A 649 9.34 -28.12 13.81
N SER A 650 10.43 -27.64 14.39
CA SER A 650 10.60 -27.57 15.86
C SER A 650 9.70 -26.52 16.51
N LEU A 651 9.25 -25.52 15.74
CA LEU A 651 8.27 -24.52 16.16
C LEU A 651 7.03 -24.60 15.26
N PRO A 652 5.82 -24.24 15.76
CA PRO A 652 4.62 -24.17 14.95
C PRO A 652 4.80 -23.27 13.73
N ARG A 653 4.35 -23.72 12.56
CA ARG A 653 4.36 -22.98 11.28
C ARG A 653 2.94 -22.89 10.74
N PRO A 654 2.62 -21.82 9.97
CA PRO A 654 1.38 -21.77 9.23
C PRO A 654 1.25 -22.95 8.26
N GLU A 655 0.01 -23.37 7.97
CA GLU A 655 -0.28 -24.42 6.97
C GLU A 655 0.36 -24.14 5.61
N LYS A 656 0.53 -22.86 5.25
CA LYS A 656 1.25 -22.44 4.06
C LYS A 656 1.64 -20.97 4.13
N GLU A 657 2.67 -20.61 3.40
CA GLU A 657 3.17 -19.24 3.29
C GLU A 657 3.48 -18.93 1.83
N LEU A 658 2.98 -17.80 1.31
CA LEU A 658 3.33 -17.31 -0.01
C LEU A 658 4.83 -17.00 -0.07
N LYS A 659 5.54 -17.60 -1.02
CA LYS A 659 6.98 -17.41 -1.22
C LYS A 659 7.35 -17.09 -2.67
N GLY A 660 6.36 -17.06 -3.57
CA GLY A 660 6.56 -16.68 -4.96
C GLY A 660 5.26 -16.48 -5.72
N PHE A 661 5.29 -15.64 -6.73
CA PHE A 661 4.21 -15.50 -7.71
C PHE A 661 4.72 -14.95 -9.03
N GLU A 662 3.97 -15.21 -10.09
CA GLU A 662 4.20 -14.64 -11.42
C GLU A 662 2.86 -14.29 -12.07
N LYS A 663 2.70 -13.05 -12.54
CA LYS A 663 1.55 -12.64 -13.36
C LYS A 663 1.89 -12.82 -14.84
N ILE A 664 1.08 -13.60 -15.54
CA ILE A 664 1.30 -13.97 -16.93
C ILE A 664 0.06 -13.66 -17.78
N VAL A 665 0.28 -13.09 -18.97
CA VAL A 665 -0.78 -12.83 -19.96
C VAL A 665 -0.74 -13.92 -21.02
N LEU A 666 -1.89 -14.54 -21.31
CA LEU A 666 -2.02 -15.64 -22.27
C LEU A 666 -3.20 -15.42 -23.23
N GLN A 667 -2.93 -15.61 -24.51
CA GLN A 667 -3.96 -15.68 -25.53
C GLN A 667 -4.76 -17.00 -25.43
N PRO A 668 -5.97 -17.10 -26.01
CA PRO A 668 -6.70 -18.37 -26.07
C PRO A 668 -5.84 -19.51 -26.60
N GLY A 669 -5.79 -20.64 -25.88
CA GLY A 669 -4.99 -21.80 -26.21
C GLY A 669 -3.48 -21.67 -25.91
N GLN A 670 -2.97 -20.46 -25.67
CA GLN A 670 -1.56 -20.24 -25.35
C GLN A 670 -1.17 -20.84 -24.01
N GLN A 671 0.06 -21.34 -23.93
CA GLN A 671 0.66 -21.84 -22.68
C GLN A 671 2.04 -21.18 -22.46
N LYS A 672 2.44 -21.05 -21.20
CA LYS A 672 3.74 -20.55 -20.78
C LYS A 672 4.29 -21.41 -19.65
N THR A 673 5.58 -21.72 -19.73
CA THR A 673 6.33 -22.29 -18.61
C THR A 673 6.69 -21.17 -17.65
N VAL A 674 6.35 -21.34 -16.38
CA VAL A 674 6.65 -20.47 -15.26
C VAL A 674 7.73 -21.12 -14.42
N THR A 675 8.76 -20.37 -14.03
CA THR A 675 9.79 -20.84 -13.09
C THR A 675 9.94 -19.83 -11.97
N ILE A 676 9.69 -20.26 -10.73
CA ILE A 676 9.84 -19.47 -9.52
C ILE A 676 10.99 -20.03 -8.71
N ASN A 677 11.99 -19.19 -8.44
CA ASN A 677 13.15 -19.55 -7.65
C ASN A 677 12.91 -19.19 -6.19
N LEU A 678 13.02 -20.16 -5.32
CA LEU A 678 12.92 -20.05 -3.88
C LEU A 678 14.33 -20.10 -3.29
N ASN A 679 14.73 -19.06 -2.61
CA ASN A 679 16.02 -18.99 -1.93
C ASN A 679 15.89 -19.44 -0.47
N GLU A 680 16.99 -19.45 0.27
CA GLU A 680 17.03 -19.86 1.70
C GLU A 680 15.95 -19.15 2.54
N SER A 681 15.73 -17.85 2.33
CA SER A 681 14.73 -17.07 3.11
C SER A 681 13.28 -17.56 2.88
N SER A 682 13.01 -18.30 1.78
CA SER A 682 11.71 -18.90 1.54
C SER A 682 11.39 -20.08 2.47
N PHE A 683 12.41 -20.63 3.12
CA PHE A 683 12.32 -21.81 3.98
C PHE A 683 12.58 -21.52 5.46
N GLN A 684 13.07 -20.30 5.77
CA GLN A 684 13.39 -19.87 7.12
C GLN A 684 12.16 -19.45 7.92
N TYR A 685 12.30 -19.54 9.23
CA TYR A 685 11.48 -18.87 10.24
C TYR A 685 12.39 -18.19 11.27
N PHE A 686 11.86 -17.25 12.04
CA PHE A 686 12.62 -16.61 13.11
C PHE A 686 12.42 -17.35 14.42
N ASN A 687 13.51 -17.78 15.07
CA ASN A 687 13.46 -18.48 16.34
C ASN A 687 13.80 -17.52 17.48
N ASP A 688 12.79 -17.19 18.29
CA ASP A 688 12.90 -16.26 19.42
C ASP A 688 13.89 -16.74 20.49
N ASN A 689 14.01 -18.06 20.67
CA ASN A 689 14.88 -18.64 21.71
C ASN A 689 16.36 -18.36 21.46
N ILE A 690 16.76 -18.27 20.20
CA ILE A 690 18.15 -18.03 19.79
C ILE A 690 18.32 -16.70 19.04
N ASN A 691 17.21 -15.93 18.93
CA ASN A 691 17.15 -14.62 18.26
C ASN A 691 17.77 -14.64 16.85
N SER A 692 17.40 -15.62 16.03
CA SER A 692 18.03 -15.84 14.72
C SER A 692 17.07 -16.49 13.71
N TRP A 693 17.32 -16.23 12.42
CA TRP A 693 16.68 -16.93 11.32
C TRP A 693 17.21 -18.36 11.21
N VAL A 694 16.32 -19.33 11.13
CA VAL A 694 16.63 -20.76 11.07
C VAL A 694 15.98 -21.37 9.85
N MET A 695 16.74 -22.16 9.09
CA MET A 695 16.27 -23.12 8.12
C MET A 695 16.56 -24.52 8.66
N GLU A 696 15.53 -25.31 8.86
CA GLU A 696 15.69 -26.70 9.32
C GLU A 696 15.79 -27.64 8.13
N HIS A 697 16.65 -28.64 8.24
CA HIS A 697 16.69 -29.71 7.26
C HIS A 697 15.42 -30.56 7.32
N GLY A 698 14.83 -30.86 6.18
CA GLY A 698 13.61 -31.63 6.13
C GLY A 698 12.90 -31.60 4.79
N THR A 699 11.65 -32.07 4.81
CA THR A 699 10.79 -32.03 3.63
C THR A 699 9.88 -30.81 3.68
N TYR A 700 9.89 -30.05 2.59
CA TYR A 700 9.02 -28.92 2.38
C TYR A 700 8.00 -29.24 1.30
N SER A 701 6.72 -29.10 1.62
CA SER A 701 5.62 -29.19 0.67
C SER A 701 5.51 -27.87 -0.11
N ILE A 702 5.38 -27.99 -1.42
CA ILE A 702 5.23 -26.87 -2.35
C ILE A 702 3.87 -27.00 -3.03
N SER A 703 3.05 -25.98 -2.90
CA SER A 703 1.74 -25.90 -3.56
C SER A 703 1.73 -24.75 -4.56
N VAL A 704 1.14 -24.98 -5.74
CA VAL A 704 0.98 -23.98 -6.78
C VAL A 704 -0.50 -23.82 -7.11
N GLY A 705 -0.99 -22.59 -7.18
CA GLY A 705 -2.40 -22.35 -7.44
C GLY A 705 -2.70 -20.91 -7.85
N SER A 706 -3.98 -20.58 -7.92
CA SER A 706 -4.50 -19.24 -8.26
C SER A 706 -4.93 -18.46 -7.02
N SER A 707 -4.97 -19.09 -5.85
CA SER A 707 -5.24 -18.48 -4.54
C SER A 707 -4.76 -19.40 -3.42
N SER A 708 -4.82 -18.96 -2.15
CA SER A 708 -4.48 -19.78 -0.99
C SER A 708 -5.40 -21.02 -0.83
N ARG A 709 -6.58 -21.02 -1.44
CA ARG A 709 -7.56 -22.14 -1.41
C ARG A 709 -7.75 -22.85 -2.75
N ASP A 710 -7.32 -22.26 -3.87
CA ASP A 710 -7.34 -22.92 -5.18
C ASP A 710 -5.94 -23.42 -5.55
N LEU A 711 -5.51 -24.51 -4.90
CA LEU A 711 -4.21 -25.15 -5.08
C LEU A 711 -4.33 -26.29 -6.09
N ARG A 712 -3.71 -26.13 -7.25
CA ARG A 712 -3.88 -27.01 -8.42
C ARG A 712 -2.77 -28.03 -8.60
N LEU A 713 -1.55 -27.70 -8.14
CA LEU A 713 -0.41 -28.59 -8.18
C LEU A 713 0.23 -28.69 -6.80
N LYS A 714 0.69 -29.89 -6.43
CA LYS A 714 1.38 -30.14 -5.17
C LYS A 714 2.58 -31.04 -5.40
N GLY A 715 3.67 -30.77 -4.71
CA GLY A 715 4.87 -31.56 -4.69
C GLY A 715 5.71 -31.25 -3.46
N SER A 716 6.90 -31.81 -3.39
CA SER A 716 7.78 -31.56 -2.25
C SER A 716 9.24 -31.52 -2.66
N VAL A 717 10.06 -30.94 -1.80
CA VAL A 717 11.52 -30.93 -1.91
C VAL A 717 12.13 -31.24 -0.54
N LYS A 718 13.19 -31.99 -0.52
CA LYS A 718 14.01 -32.23 0.67
C LYS A 718 15.24 -31.34 0.60
N LEU A 719 15.43 -30.49 1.61
CA LEU A 719 16.54 -29.57 1.72
C LEU A 719 17.35 -29.78 2.98
#